data_571e065970a76bcec01c3a3debf3f0c2
#
_entry.id   571e065970a76bcec01c3a3debf3f0c2
#
_cell.length_a   1.000
_cell.length_b   1.000
_cell.length_c   1.000
_cell.angle_alpha   90.00
_cell.angle_beta   90.00
_cell.angle_gamma   90.00
#
_symmetry.space_group_name_H-M   'P 1'
#
loop_
_entity.id
_entity.type
_entity.pdbx_description
1 polymer ?
#
loop_
_entity_poly.entity_id
_entity_poly.type
_entity_poly.pdbx_seq_one_letter_code
_entity_poly.pdbx_strand_id
1 'polypeptide(L)'
;GQRAAVLYNDGPSLVIAGAGSGKTRVLTYKIAYLLENDYQPWNILALTFTNKAAREMKERIARQVGVERARHLWMGTFHSIFLRILHAEAAQIGFTSRFTIYDTADSKSLLRSIIKEMGLDEKVYKPGTVQARISNAKNHLVSPAGYANNKEAYEGDCAAKMPAIRDIYRRYWERCRQADAMDFDDLLFYTFLLFRDHPDVLARYQSQFRYILVDEYQDTNFAQHSIVLQLAKEHQHVCVVGDDAQSIYSFRGADIDNILYFTKVYPGTKVFKLEQNYRSTQTIVSAANSLIEKNQRQIRKEVFSEKEKGEAIGVYQAYSDVEEGDIVINKIAELRRQGNYAYSDFAILYRTNAQSRVFEEAMRKRSMPYRIYGGLSFYQRKEIKDTIAYFRLTVNPNDEEAFKRIINYPARGIGDTTVSKITAAATDHNVSLWTVLCEPLTYGVNINKGTVTKLQSFRDLMTGFIESVSEKNAYELGTEIIRQSGIIGDVCQDNSPENLSRKENIEELANGMSDFCAQRQEEGNNNITLGDFLSEVSLLTDQDSDKDGDDEKITLMTVHSAKGLEFRNVFVVGMEENLFPSGMVGDSPRALEEERRLFYVAITRAEDHCFLTYAKSRYRYGKMEFGSPSRFLKDIDVRFLKLPQDAGLGRRVDESAASFRSRTRQEVIAPTVPRNLKRVTPSMGTVSSSPAGTVGNIVQQGQLIEHERFGLGEVMKVEGEGDNAKATIRFKNAGDKQLLLRFARFKVIG
;
A
#
# COMPACT_ATOMS: atom_id res chain seq x y z
N GLY A 1 -8.30 8.99 -32.82
CA GLY A 1 -8.19 9.86 -31.61
C GLY A 1 -6.77 10.39 -31.42
N GLN A 2 -5.74 9.55 -31.32
CA GLN A 2 -4.35 9.96 -31.03
C GLN A 2 -3.83 11.03 -32.01
N ARG A 3 -3.92 10.79 -33.32
CA ARG A 3 -3.45 11.74 -34.35
C ARG A 3 -4.15 13.10 -34.24
N ALA A 4 -5.46 13.13 -34.04
CA ALA A 4 -6.21 14.37 -33.91
C ALA A 4 -5.78 15.17 -32.66
N ALA A 5 -5.50 14.50 -31.53
CA ALA A 5 -4.99 15.14 -30.32
C ALA A 5 -3.58 15.71 -30.50
N VAL A 6 -2.72 15.03 -31.25
CA VAL A 6 -1.37 15.50 -31.57
C VAL A 6 -1.40 16.76 -32.44
N LEU A 7 -2.26 16.80 -33.48
CA LEU A 7 -2.30 17.89 -34.44
C LEU A 7 -3.02 19.15 -33.96
N TYR A 8 -3.87 19.06 -32.92
CA TYR A 8 -4.62 20.20 -32.42
C TYR A 8 -3.76 21.11 -31.53
N ASN A 9 -3.51 22.35 -31.94
CA ASN A 9 -2.69 23.32 -31.21
C ASN A 9 -3.34 24.71 -31.04
N ASP A 10 -4.60 24.87 -31.46
CA ASP A 10 -5.27 26.16 -31.52
C ASP A 10 -5.87 26.65 -30.19
N GLY A 11 -5.65 25.93 -29.12
CA GLY A 11 -6.17 26.29 -27.78
C GLY A 11 -6.07 25.17 -26.76
N PRO A 12 -6.80 25.28 -25.64
CA PRO A 12 -6.76 24.28 -24.56
C PRO A 12 -7.31 22.95 -25.05
N SER A 13 -6.65 21.87 -24.66
CA SER A 13 -7.05 20.52 -25.01
C SER A 13 -7.00 19.57 -23.82
N LEU A 14 -8.01 18.74 -23.70
CA LEU A 14 -8.14 17.70 -22.71
C LEU A 14 -8.16 16.34 -23.40
N VAL A 15 -7.14 15.53 -23.15
CA VAL A 15 -7.04 14.17 -23.68
C VAL A 15 -7.42 13.18 -22.60
N ILE A 16 -8.64 12.66 -22.67
CA ILE A 16 -9.13 11.60 -21.78
C ILE A 16 -8.72 10.27 -22.39
N ALA A 17 -7.87 9.55 -21.69
CA ALA A 17 -7.20 8.39 -22.23
C ALA A 17 -7.37 7.18 -21.31
N GLY A 18 -8.12 6.17 -21.73
CA GLY A 18 -8.27 4.93 -21.01
C GLY A 18 -6.92 4.25 -20.71
N ALA A 19 -6.93 3.29 -19.80
CA ALA A 19 -5.75 2.48 -19.53
C ALA A 19 -5.26 1.81 -20.83
N GLY A 20 -3.94 1.76 -21.05
CA GLY A 20 -3.36 1.12 -22.23
C GLY A 20 -3.65 1.80 -23.57
N SER A 21 -4.20 3.04 -23.60
CA SER A 21 -4.57 3.75 -24.84
C SER A 21 -3.43 4.57 -25.46
N GLY A 22 -2.24 4.58 -24.84
CA GLY A 22 -1.05 5.28 -25.37
C GLY A 22 -0.99 6.76 -24.98
N LYS A 23 -1.40 7.14 -23.76
CA LYS A 23 -1.27 8.50 -23.19
C LYS A 23 0.10 9.13 -23.46
N THR A 24 1.14 8.48 -22.98
CA THR A 24 2.53 8.94 -23.11
C THR A 24 2.95 9.06 -24.58
N ARG A 25 2.43 8.19 -25.45
CA ARG A 25 2.70 8.27 -26.89
C ARG A 25 2.13 9.55 -27.51
N VAL A 26 0.91 9.93 -27.15
CA VAL A 26 0.32 11.20 -27.62
C VAL A 26 1.17 12.39 -27.20
N LEU A 27 1.60 12.45 -25.94
CA LEU A 27 2.43 13.55 -25.44
C LEU A 27 3.78 13.62 -26.16
N THR A 28 4.47 12.49 -26.32
CA THR A 28 5.78 12.47 -26.99
C THR A 28 5.68 12.89 -28.44
N TYR A 29 4.68 12.40 -29.19
CA TYR A 29 4.46 12.82 -30.59
C TYR A 29 3.98 14.26 -30.70
N LYS A 30 3.20 14.75 -29.73
CA LYS A 30 2.78 16.17 -29.72
C LYS A 30 3.97 17.10 -29.51
N ILE A 31 4.88 16.75 -28.59
CA ILE A 31 6.11 17.52 -28.37
C ILE A 31 6.97 17.52 -29.68
N ALA A 32 7.15 16.35 -30.29
CA ALA A 32 7.87 16.26 -31.57
C ALA A 32 7.21 17.12 -32.64
N TYR A 33 5.89 17.06 -32.80
CA TYR A 33 5.13 17.86 -33.74
C TYR A 33 5.27 19.38 -33.48
N LEU A 34 5.21 19.81 -32.19
CA LEU A 34 5.44 21.20 -31.83
C LEU A 34 6.84 21.69 -32.23
N LEU A 35 7.87 20.86 -32.00
CA LEU A 35 9.26 21.17 -32.39
C LEU A 35 9.47 21.24 -33.88
N GLU A 36 8.66 20.55 -34.70
CA GLU A 36 8.65 20.62 -36.15
C GLU A 36 7.86 21.83 -36.68
N ASN A 37 7.00 22.45 -35.85
CA ASN A 37 6.13 23.57 -36.22
C ASN A 37 6.46 24.84 -35.40
N ASP A 38 7.67 25.36 -35.58
CA ASP A 38 8.16 26.67 -35.09
C ASP A 38 8.26 26.86 -33.56
N TYR A 39 8.01 25.82 -32.74
CA TYR A 39 8.28 25.88 -31.30
C TYR A 39 9.73 25.50 -31.03
N GLN A 40 10.40 26.36 -30.27
CA GLN A 40 11.74 26.03 -29.77
C GLN A 40 11.64 25.16 -28.54
N PRO A 41 12.64 24.31 -28.22
CA PRO A 41 12.61 23.44 -27.03
C PRO A 41 12.31 24.17 -25.71
N TRP A 42 12.82 25.38 -25.54
CA TRP A 42 12.58 26.21 -24.34
C TRP A 42 11.19 26.85 -24.30
N ASN A 43 10.40 26.80 -25.39
CA ASN A 43 9.01 27.26 -25.42
C ASN A 43 8.01 26.18 -24.94
N ILE A 44 8.47 24.96 -24.73
CA ILE A 44 7.62 23.84 -24.37
C ILE A 44 7.90 23.46 -22.92
N LEU A 45 6.85 23.54 -22.08
CA LEU A 45 6.85 23.05 -20.71
C LEU A 45 6.10 21.74 -20.63
N ALA A 46 6.77 20.64 -20.26
CA ALA A 46 6.17 19.32 -20.10
C ALA A 46 6.31 18.82 -18.65
N LEU A 47 5.18 18.65 -17.97
CA LEU A 47 5.10 18.27 -16.58
C LEU A 47 4.56 16.86 -16.40
N THR A 48 5.18 16.09 -15.52
CA THR A 48 4.75 14.74 -15.14
C THR A 48 4.94 14.50 -13.63
N PHE A 49 4.54 13.33 -13.13
CA PHE A 49 4.56 13.03 -11.69
C PHE A 49 5.85 12.36 -11.20
N THR A 50 6.50 11.55 -12.03
CA THR A 50 7.67 10.77 -11.60
C THR A 50 8.90 11.06 -12.46
N ASN A 51 10.07 11.06 -11.81
CA ASN A 51 11.34 11.25 -12.52
C ASN A 51 11.60 10.12 -13.55
N LYS A 52 11.09 8.91 -13.28
CA LYS A 52 11.16 7.80 -14.24
C LYS A 52 10.35 8.11 -15.49
N ALA A 53 9.09 8.54 -15.35
CA ALA A 53 8.26 8.93 -16.50
C ALA A 53 8.90 10.08 -17.29
N ALA A 54 9.41 11.11 -16.61
CA ALA A 54 10.10 12.24 -17.26
C ALA A 54 11.30 11.77 -18.10
N ARG A 55 12.11 10.85 -17.55
CA ARG A 55 13.28 10.28 -18.25
C ARG A 55 12.88 9.47 -19.47
N GLU A 56 11.96 8.53 -19.31
CA GLU A 56 11.47 7.70 -20.42
C GLU A 56 10.86 8.54 -21.55
N MET A 57 10.05 9.54 -21.21
CA MET A 57 9.49 10.47 -22.21
C MET A 57 10.59 11.23 -22.92
N LYS A 58 11.57 11.76 -22.20
CA LYS A 58 12.71 12.49 -22.79
C LYS A 58 13.53 11.62 -23.73
N GLU A 59 13.79 10.37 -23.37
CA GLU A 59 14.47 9.39 -24.23
C GLU A 59 13.66 9.08 -25.50
N ARG A 60 12.34 8.92 -25.39
CA ARG A 60 11.46 8.68 -26.54
C ARG A 60 11.43 9.88 -27.48
N ILE A 61 11.38 11.09 -26.93
CA ILE A 61 11.45 12.33 -27.73
C ILE A 61 12.81 12.45 -28.40
N ALA A 62 13.91 12.18 -27.68
CA ALA A 62 15.26 12.24 -28.24
C ALA A 62 15.46 11.30 -29.44
N ARG A 63 14.81 10.13 -29.44
CA ARG A 63 14.83 9.22 -30.62
C ARG A 63 14.10 9.77 -31.82
N GLN A 64 13.12 10.68 -31.63
CA GLN A 64 12.32 11.26 -32.73
C GLN A 64 12.91 12.55 -33.29
N VAL A 65 13.39 13.45 -32.44
CA VAL A 65 13.81 14.80 -32.83
C VAL A 65 15.30 15.08 -32.63
N GLY A 66 16.04 14.09 -32.14
CA GLY A 66 17.47 14.20 -31.84
C GLY A 66 17.75 14.61 -30.39
N VAL A 67 18.90 14.15 -29.88
CA VAL A 67 19.32 14.34 -28.49
C VAL A 67 19.51 15.81 -28.12
N GLU A 68 20.11 16.60 -29.01
CA GLU A 68 20.38 18.02 -28.77
C GLU A 68 19.09 18.84 -28.58
N ARG A 69 18.07 18.63 -29.41
CA ARG A 69 16.77 19.30 -29.24
C ARG A 69 16.07 18.87 -27.96
N ALA A 70 16.06 17.57 -27.65
CA ALA A 70 15.44 17.04 -26.45
C ALA A 70 16.11 17.53 -25.16
N ARG A 71 17.43 17.83 -25.18
CA ARG A 71 18.19 18.30 -24.02
C ARG A 71 17.67 19.64 -23.49
N HIS A 72 17.25 20.55 -24.37
CA HIS A 72 16.81 21.90 -24.04
C HIS A 72 15.33 22.04 -23.68
N LEU A 73 14.56 20.93 -23.71
CA LEU A 73 13.16 20.93 -23.27
C LEU A 73 13.05 21.20 -21.76
N TRP A 74 12.09 22.02 -21.40
CA TRP A 74 11.68 22.17 -20.00
C TRP A 74 10.72 21.02 -19.64
N MET A 75 11.33 19.89 -19.32
CA MET A 75 10.59 18.66 -19.05
C MET A 75 11.07 18.02 -17.75
N GLY A 76 10.15 17.74 -16.84
CA GLY A 76 10.44 17.15 -15.55
C GLY A 76 9.18 16.94 -14.68
N THR A 77 9.40 16.62 -13.42
CA THR A 77 8.32 16.63 -12.42
C THR A 77 7.98 18.08 -12.05
N PHE A 78 6.75 18.30 -11.56
CA PHE A 78 6.33 19.61 -11.05
C PHE A 78 7.39 20.21 -10.11
N HIS A 79 7.80 19.46 -9.10
CA HIS A 79 8.79 19.93 -8.12
C HIS A 79 10.14 20.26 -8.75
N SER A 80 10.65 19.44 -9.69
CA SER A 80 11.96 19.69 -10.29
C SER A 80 11.97 20.95 -11.18
N ILE A 81 10.89 21.17 -11.90
CA ILE A 81 10.77 22.36 -12.76
C ILE A 81 10.59 23.63 -11.90
N PHE A 82 9.72 23.59 -10.91
CA PHE A 82 9.47 24.74 -10.05
C PHE A 82 10.65 25.06 -9.13
N LEU A 83 11.38 24.05 -8.65
CA LEU A 83 12.65 24.26 -7.99
C LEU A 83 13.64 25.05 -8.87
N ARG A 84 13.75 24.71 -10.15
CA ARG A 84 14.61 25.43 -11.10
C ARG A 84 14.18 26.90 -11.26
N ILE A 85 12.88 27.16 -11.30
CA ILE A 85 12.34 28.54 -11.36
C ILE A 85 12.65 29.27 -10.05
N LEU A 86 12.38 28.64 -8.90
CA LEU A 86 12.64 29.24 -7.59
C LEU A 86 14.11 29.58 -7.36
N HIS A 87 15.04 28.74 -7.81
CA HIS A 87 16.46 29.05 -7.73
C HIS A 87 16.83 30.29 -8.57
N ALA A 88 16.22 30.45 -9.75
CA ALA A 88 16.47 31.61 -10.61
C ALA A 88 15.89 32.92 -10.04
N GLU A 89 14.74 32.82 -9.34
CA GLU A 89 13.97 33.97 -8.84
C GLU A 89 14.01 34.10 -7.30
N ALA A 90 14.89 33.39 -6.63
CA ALA A 90 14.94 33.29 -5.16
C ALA A 90 14.91 34.66 -4.46
N ALA A 91 15.62 35.65 -4.98
CA ALA A 91 15.68 37.00 -4.42
C ALA A 91 14.29 37.68 -4.35
N GLN A 92 13.39 37.40 -5.32
CA GLN A 92 12.05 38.00 -5.37
C GLN A 92 11.15 37.51 -4.24
N ILE A 93 11.40 36.28 -3.75
CA ILE A 93 10.62 35.66 -2.67
C ILE A 93 11.33 35.73 -1.31
N GLY A 94 12.48 36.43 -1.24
CA GLY A 94 13.23 36.64 0.00
C GLY A 94 14.03 35.41 0.45
N PHE A 95 14.53 34.63 -0.49
CA PHE A 95 15.46 33.51 -0.28
C PHE A 95 16.75 33.73 -1.05
N THR A 96 17.81 33.03 -0.67
CA THR A 96 19.01 32.97 -1.49
C THR A 96 18.85 31.93 -2.61
N SER A 97 19.65 32.05 -3.66
CA SER A 97 19.67 31.02 -4.74
C SER A 97 20.23 29.65 -4.29
N ARG A 98 20.64 29.54 -3.01
CA ARG A 98 21.21 28.33 -2.41
C ARG A 98 20.37 27.79 -1.26
N PHE A 99 19.09 28.14 -1.19
CA PHE A 99 18.22 27.66 -0.14
C PHE A 99 18.22 26.11 -0.05
N THR A 100 18.07 25.60 1.17
CA THR A 100 18.06 24.17 1.45
C THR A 100 16.65 23.59 1.27
N ILE A 101 16.56 22.36 0.78
CA ILE A 101 15.28 21.62 0.73
C ILE A 101 15.26 20.67 1.93
N TYR A 102 14.29 20.88 2.82
CA TYR A 102 14.04 20.00 3.95
C TYR A 102 13.23 18.77 3.51
N ASP A 103 13.72 17.61 3.89
CA ASP A 103 12.96 16.38 3.75
C ASP A 103 11.93 16.22 4.88
N THR A 104 11.20 15.10 4.85
CA THR A 104 10.20 14.79 5.88
C THR A 104 10.81 14.63 7.28
N ALA A 105 12.04 14.14 7.39
CA ALA A 105 12.72 13.97 8.68
C ALA A 105 13.17 15.32 9.24
N ASP A 106 13.73 16.19 8.41
CA ASP A 106 14.12 17.55 8.77
C ASP A 106 12.91 18.35 9.22
N SER A 107 11.82 18.30 8.47
CA SER A 107 10.55 18.98 8.79
C SER A 107 9.99 18.54 10.14
N LYS A 108 9.94 17.22 10.39
CA LYS A 108 9.48 16.66 11.69
C LYS A 108 10.41 17.06 12.85
N SER A 109 11.72 17.12 12.61
CA SER A 109 12.69 17.53 13.61
C SER A 109 12.49 19.00 14.01
N LEU A 110 12.32 19.89 13.03
CA LEU A 110 12.03 21.30 13.27
C LEU A 110 10.71 21.50 14.02
N LEU A 111 9.65 20.79 13.60
CA LEU A 111 8.35 20.84 14.27
C LEU A 111 8.43 20.36 15.72
N ARG A 112 9.19 19.29 16.00
CA ARG A 112 9.41 18.80 17.36
C ARG A 112 10.09 19.89 18.23
N SER A 113 11.08 20.58 17.70
CA SER A 113 11.75 21.68 18.39
C SER A 113 10.77 22.81 18.70
N ILE A 114 9.94 23.22 17.75
CA ILE A 114 8.92 24.28 17.91
C ILE A 114 7.89 23.89 18.97
N ILE A 115 7.36 22.65 18.92
CA ILE A 115 6.39 22.15 19.89
C ILE A 115 6.97 22.19 21.32
N LYS A 116 8.22 21.76 21.48
CA LYS A 116 8.94 21.81 22.75
C LYS A 116 9.17 23.24 23.24
N GLU A 117 9.62 24.15 22.37
CA GLU A 117 9.83 25.56 22.67
C GLU A 117 8.54 26.28 23.10
N MET A 118 7.40 25.86 22.55
CA MET A 118 6.07 26.38 22.92
C MET A 118 5.52 25.75 24.21
N GLY A 119 6.22 24.81 24.84
CA GLY A 119 5.76 24.11 26.05
C GLY A 119 4.55 23.20 25.81
N LEU A 120 4.34 22.78 24.56
CA LEU A 120 3.21 21.93 24.18
C LEU A 120 3.56 20.43 24.38
N ASP A 121 2.53 19.62 24.70
CA ASP A 121 2.70 18.18 24.88
C ASP A 121 2.87 17.49 23.51
N GLU A 122 4.05 16.89 23.27
CA GLU A 122 4.37 16.15 22.04
C GLU A 122 3.45 14.91 21.81
N LYS A 123 2.83 14.39 22.86
CA LYS A 123 1.85 13.31 22.73
C LYS A 123 0.53 13.78 22.11
N VAL A 124 0.18 15.02 22.31
CA VAL A 124 -0.99 15.67 21.71
C VAL A 124 -0.63 16.23 20.34
N TYR A 125 0.43 17.06 20.29
CA TYR A 125 0.94 17.69 19.06
C TYR A 125 2.02 16.81 18.42
N LYS A 126 1.63 15.63 17.92
CA LYS A 126 2.60 14.73 17.26
C LYS A 126 3.18 15.40 16.02
N PRO A 127 4.51 15.48 15.84
CA PRO A 127 5.14 16.19 14.72
C PRO A 127 4.61 15.74 13.34
N GLY A 128 4.35 14.45 13.15
CA GLY A 128 3.79 13.93 11.91
C GLY A 128 2.36 14.41 11.63
N THR A 129 1.51 14.47 12.65
CA THR A 129 0.12 14.97 12.53
C THR A 129 0.12 16.48 12.25
N VAL A 130 0.98 17.22 12.94
CA VAL A 130 1.15 18.66 12.71
C VAL A 130 1.65 18.94 11.29
N GLN A 131 2.67 18.18 10.84
CA GLN A 131 3.19 18.26 9.48
C GLN A 131 2.09 18.00 8.43
N ALA A 132 1.30 16.95 8.62
CA ALA A 132 0.22 16.62 7.67
C ALA A 132 -0.82 17.76 7.55
N ARG A 133 -1.14 18.46 8.64
CA ARG A 133 -2.04 19.63 8.60
C ARG A 133 -1.43 20.82 7.88
N ILE A 134 -0.15 21.11 8.13
CA ILE A 134 0.59 22.17 7.45
C ILE A 134 0.72 21.86 5.96
N SER A 135 1.10 20.63 5.61
CA SER A 135 1.17 20.15 4.23
C SER A 135 -0.16 20.31 3.50
N ASN A 136 -1.25 19.89 4.13
CA ASN A 136 -2.59 20.07 3.56
C ASN A 136 -2.93 21.55 3.32
N ALA A 137 -2.59 22.44 4.26
CA ALA A 137 -2.80 23.89 4.10
C ALA A 137 -1.98 24.44 2.93
N LYS A 138 -0.69 24.10 2.82
CA LYS A 138 0.18 24.52 1.72
C LYS A 138 -0.32 24.02 0.37
N ASN A 139 -0.74 22.76 0.27
CA ASN A 139 -1.28 22.18 -0.96
C ASN A 139 -2.60 22.81 -1.41
N HIS A 140 -3.33 23.44 -0.48
CA HIS A 140 -4.52 24.27 -0.77
C HIS A 140 -4.19 25.76 -0.85
N LEU A 141 -2.91 26.13 -0.91
CA LEU A 141 -2.43 27.52 -1.03
C LEU A 141 -2.86 28.43 0.14
N VAL A 142 -3.03 27.85 1.33
CA VAL A 142 -3.38 28.57 2.55
C VAL A 142 -2.12 28.96 3.31
N SER A 143 -1.83 30.27 3.35
CA SER A 143 -0.69 30.82 4.12
C SER A 143 -0.92 30.69 5.64
N PRO A 144 0.14 30.83 6.50
CA PRO A 144 -0.05 30.86 7.95
C PRO A 144 -1.07 31.89 8.43
N ALA A 145 -1.09 33.07 7.81
CA ALA A 145 -2.08 34.12 8.11
C ALA A 145 -3.49 33.69 7.67
N GLY A 146 -3.62 33.11 6.48
CA GLY A 146 -4.89 32.58 5.98
C GLY A 146 -5.42 31.45 6.87
N TYR A 147 -4.55 30.56 7.34
CA TYR A 147 -4.90 29.47 8.25
C TYR A 147 -5.37 30.01 9.62
N ALA A 148 -4.66 30.99 10.17
CA ALA A 148 -5.03 31.59 11.45
C ALA A 148 -6.41 32.28 11.43
N ASN A 149 -6.80 32.82 10.27
CA ASN A 149 -8.09 33.46 10.04
C ASN A 149 -9.20 32.50 9.60
N ASN A 150 -8.90 31.23 9.35
CA ASN A 150 -9.87 30.22 8.93
C ASN A 150 -10.56 29.64 10.16
N LYS A 151 -11.84 30.03 10.36
CA LYS A 151 -12.64 29.60 11.50
C LYS A 151 -12.90 28.08 11.49
N GLU A 152 -13.19 27.50 10.34
CA GLU A 152 -13.46 26.07 10.17
C GLU A 152 -12.21 25.22 10.48
N ALA A 153 -11.04 25.63 10.01
CA ALA A 153 -9.77 25.00 10.35
C ALA A 153 -9.51 25.03 11.86
N TYR A 154 -9.76 26.19 12.50
CA TYR A 154 -9.60 26.34 13.95
C TYR A 154 -10.59 25.47 14.75
N GLU A 155 -11.84 25.41 14.36
CA GLU A 155 -12.84 24.53 14.98
C GLU A 155 -12.45 23.05 14.85
N GLY A 156 -11.94 22.66 13.68
CA GLY A 156 -11.41 21.31 13.44
C GLY A 156 -10.17 20.99 14.30
N ASP A 157 -9.29 21.98 14.50
CA ASP A 157 -8.12 21.83 15.37
C ASP A 157 -8.51 21.73 16.84
N CYS A 158 -9.51 22.51 17.28
CA CYS A 158 -10.05 22.44 18.63
C CYS A 158 -10.72 21.08 18.88
N ALA A 159 -11.50 20.56 17.94
CA ALA A 159 -12.12 19.25 18.03
C ALA A 159 -11.06 18.12 18.13
N ALA A 160 -9.93 18.28 17.47
CA ALA A 160 -8.79 17.39 17.55
C ALA A 160 -7.90 17.64 18.79
N LYS A 161 -8.29 18.56 19.69
CA LYS A 161 -7.51 19.00 20.88
C LYS A 161 -6.14 19.62 20.55
N MET A 162 -6.00 20.21 19.38
CA MET A 162 -4.76 20.84 18.89
C MET A 162 -4.96 22.30 18.48
N PRO A 163 -5.54 23.20 19.29
CA PRO A 163 -5.85 24.59 18.90
C PRO A 163 -4.62 25.44 18.54
N ALA A 164 -3.41 25.04 18.93
CA ALA A 164 -2.17 25.75 18.66
C ALA A 164 -1.55 25.50 17.28
N ILE A 165 -2.19 24.68 16.40
CA ILE A 165 -1.65 24.39 15.05
C ILE A 165 -1.36 25.66 14.27
N ARG A 166 -2.24 26.67 14.30
CA ARG A 166 -2.03 27.96 13.64
C ARG A 166 -0.75 28.68 14.08
N ASP A 167 -0.43 28.60 15.38
CA ASP A 167 0.77 29.26 15.93
C ASP A 167 2.03 28.44 15.62
N ILE A 168 1.92 27.11 15.62
CA ILE A 168 2.99 26.21 15.19
C ILE A 168 3.30 26.44 13.71
N TYR A 169 2.26 26.52 12.85
CA TYR A 169 2.43 26.75 11.41
C TYR A 169 3.14 28.08 11.14
N ARG A 170 2.73 29.16 11.82
CA ARG A 170 3.41 30.46 11.71
C ARG A 170 4.88 30.37 12.08
N ARG A 171 5.22 29.76 13.25
CA ARG A 171 6.61 29.60 13.69
C ARG A 171 7.44 28.70 12.77
N TYR A 172 6.82 27.62 12.26
CA TYR A 172 7.46 26.73 11.30
C TYR A 172 7.84 27.48 10.02
N TRP A 173 6.93 28.27 9.49
CA TRP A 173 7.15 29.12 8.34
C TRP A 173 8.28 30.15 8.57
N GLU A 174 8.25 30.86 9.70
CA GLU A 174 9.27 31.83 10.08
C GLU A 174 10.65 31.17 10.22
N ARG A 175 10.72 30.01 10.89
CA ARG A 175 11.98 29.26 11.09
C ARG A 175 12.54 28.71 9.78
N CYS A 176 11.71 28.21 8.87
CA CYS A 176 12.16 27.83 7.54
C CYS A 176 12.76 29.03 6.79
N ARG A 177 12.11 30.17 6.82
CA ARG A 177 12.65 31.40 6.19
C ARG A 177 13.96 31.85 6.81
N GLN A 178 14.07 31.84 8.14
CA GLN A 178 15.32 32.20 8.84
C GLN A 178 16.46 31.23 8.51
N ALA A 179 16.16 29.97 8.30
CA ALA A 179 17.13 28.96 7.92
C ALA A 179 17.43 28.92 6.41
N ASP A 180 16.87 29.84 5.62
CA ASP A 180 16.93 29.81 4.15
C ASP A 180 16.59 28.42 3.61
N ALA A 181 15.47 27.86 4.08
CA ALA A 181 15.04 26.49 3.77
C ALA A 181 13.57 26.43 3.33
N MET A 182 13.26 25.49 2.46
CA MET A 182 11.91 25.15 2.00
C MET A 182 11.67 23.65 2.16
N ASP A 183 10.46 23.24 2.54
CA ASP A 183 10.06 21.85 2.39
C ASP A 183 9.50 21.57 0.97
N PHE A 184 9.15 20.31 0.68
CA PHE A 184 8.63 19.95 -0.64
C PHE A 184 7.33 20.67 -1.02
N ASP A 185 6.43 20.92 -0.05
CA ASP A 185 5.18 21.64 -0.30
C ASP A 185 5.46 23.14 -0.56
N ASP A 186 6.50 23.70 0.05
CA ASP A 186 6.94 25.07 -0.18
C ASP A 186 7.36 25.33 -1.63
N LEU A 187 7.90 24.33 -2.34
CA LEU A 187 8.28 24.49 -3.73
C LEU A 187 7.07 24.85 -4.61
N LEU A 188 5.93 24.25 -4.34
CA LEU A 188 4.68 24.58 -5.03
C LEU A 188 4.10 25.90 -4.51
N PHE A 189 4.06 26.05 -3.19
CA PHE A 189 3.46 27.20 -2.54
C PHE A 189 4.18 28.51 -2.91
N TYR A 190 5.52 28.56 -2.81
CA TYR A 190 6.30 29.73 -3.18
C TYR A 190 6.31 30.01 -4.69
N THR A 191 6.22 28.99 -5.55
CA THR A 191 6.04 29.21 -6.99
C THR A 191 4.71 29.91 -7.28
N PHE A 192 3.64 29.49 -6.60
CA PHE A 192 2.35 30.17 -6.74
C PHE A 192 2.41 31.62 -6.23
N LEU A 193 3.04 31.86 -5.07
CA LEU A 193 3.21 33.21 -4.53
C LEU A 193 4.06 34.09 -5.44
N LEU A 194 5.18 33.56 -5.94
CA LEU A 194 6.04 34.25 -6.90
C LEU A 194 5.24 34.78 -8.10
N PHE A 195 4.43 33.94 -8.71
CA PHE A 195 3.63 34.32 -9.87
C PHE A 195 2.45 35.23 -9.52
N ARG A 196 1.91 35.14 -8.32
CA ARG A 196 0.85 36.03 -7.85
C ARG A 196 1.37 37.44 -7.53
N ASP A 197 2.51 37.51 -6.81
CA ASP A 197 3.01 38.75 -6.23
C ASP A 197 3.99 39.49 -7.16
N HIS A 198 4.54 38.81 -8.18
CA HIS A 198 5.46 39.35 -9.18
C HIS A 198 4.94 39.12 -10.62
N PRO A 199 3.98 39.93 -11.09
CA PRO A 199 3.39 39.78 -12.42
C PRO A 199 4.38 39.88 -13.58
N ASP A 200 5.48 40.62 -13.40
CA ASP A 200 6.58 40.77 -14.35
C ASP A 200 7.32 39.43 -14.55
N VAL A 201 7.56 38.70 -13.45
CA VAL A 201 8.15 37.37 -13.48
C VAL A 201 7.20 36.39 -14.18
N LEU A 202 5.90 36.40 -13.80
CA LEU A 202 4.89 35.57 -14.46
C LEU A 202 4.83 35.85 -15.96
N ALA A 203 4.77 37.10 -16.40
CA ALA A 203 4.72 37.46 -17.81
C ALA A 203 5.93 36.97 -18.59
N ARG A 204 7.13 36.97 -17.98
CA ARG A 204 8.33 36.41 -18.59
C ARG A 204 8.22 34.93 -18.83
N TYR A 205 7.76 34.13 -17.82
CA TYR A 205 7.58 32.70 -17.99
C TYR A 205 6.39 32.34 -18.90
N GLN A 206 5.32 33.14 -18.94
CA GLN A 206 4.23 33.00 -19.92
C GLN A 206 4.73 33.21 -21.34
N SER A 207 5.58 34.21 -21.58
CA SER A 207 6.20 34.46 -22.88
C SER A 207 7.19 33.36 -23.28
N GLN A 208 7.89 32.80 -22.31
CA GLN A 208 8.82 31.69 -22.53
C GLN A 208 8.07 30.38 -22.83
N PHE A 209 7.13 29.97 -21.98
CA PHE A 209 6.40 28.72 -22.10
C PHE A 209 5.15 28.90 -22.97
N ARG A 210 5.36 28.93 -24.28
CA ARG A 210 4.28 29.13 -25.25
C ARG A 210 3.32 27.93 -25.35
N TYR A 211 3.75 26.76 -24.94
CA TYR A 211 2.94 25.55 -24.90
C TYR A 211 3.20 24.73 -23.61
N ILE A 212 2.13 24.36 -22.91
CA ILE A 212 2.20 23.62 -21.63
C ILE A 212 1.55 22.25 -21.83
N LEU A 213 2.26 21.18 -21.47
CA LEU A 213 1.75 19.81 -21.50
C LEU A 213 1.83 19.22 -20.07
N VAL A 214 0.75 18.57 -19.65
CA VAL A 214 0.70 17.93 -18.32
C VAL A 214 0.22 16.50 -18.48
N ASP A 215 1.04 15.54 -18.04
CA ASP A 215 0.67 14.12 -17.96
C ASP A 215 0.02 13.80 -16.62
N GLU A 216 -0.76 12.73 -16.58
CA GLU A 216 -1.45 12.21 -15.40
C GLU A 216 -2.23 13.31 -14.62
N TYR A 217 -2.91 14.20 -15.34
CA TYR A 217 -3.53 15.41 -14.77
C TYR A 217 -4.54 15.13 -13.66
N GLN A 218 -5.14 13.96 -13.62
CA GLN A 218 -6.06 13.51 -12.56
C GLN A 218 -5.40 13.35 -11.18
N ASP A 219 -4.05 13.33 -11.12
CA ASP A 219 -3.29 13.21 -9.87
C ASP A 219 -2.75 14.58 -9.38
N THR A 220 -3.07 15.68 -10.06
CA THR A 220 -2.67 17.00 -9.63
C THR A 220 -3.38 17.43 -8.35
N ASN A 221 -2.65 18.11 -7.46
CA ASN A 221 -3.24 18.82 -6.33
C ASN A 221 -3.67 20.24 -6.73
N PHE A 222 -4.35 20.93 -5.81
CA PHE A 222 -4.86 22.29 -6.07
C PHE A 222 -3.75 23.30 -6.39
N ALA A 223 -2.57 23.22 -5.70
CA ALA A 223 -1.45 24.12 -5.95
C ALA A 223 -0.86 23.91 -7.36
N GLN A 224 -0.65 22.66 -7.78
CA GLN A 224 -0.16 22.32 -9.12
C GLN A 224 -1.11 22.82 -10.21
N HIS A 225 -2.40 22.55 -10.04
CA HIS A 225 -3.44 23.03 -10.94
C HIS A 225 -3.42 24.57 -11.04
N SER A 226 -3.37 25.27 -9.91
CA SER A 226 -3.37 26.74 -9.86
C SER A 226 -2.16 27.37 -10.54
N ILE A 227 -0.97 26.76 -10.42
CA ILE A 227 0.24 27.23 -11.09
C ILE A 227 0.12 27.05 -12.61
N VAL A 228 -0.40 25.91 -13.08
CA VAL A 228 -0.66 25.68 -14.51
C VAL A 228 -1.64 26.72 -15.04
N LEU A 229 -2.69 27.05 -14.28
CA LEU A 229 -3.64 28.10 -14.65
C LEU A 229 -2.97 29.47 -14.81
N GLN A 230 -2.12 29.87 -13.86
CA GLN A 230 -1.39 31.14 -13.95
C GLN A 230 -0.51 31.19 -15.22
N LEU A 231 0.26 30.13 -15.47
CA LEU A 231 1.18 30.08 -16.63
C LEU A 231 0.44 30.08 -17.97
N ALA A 232 -0.69 29.36 -18.06
CA ALA A 232 -1.44 29.23 -19.31
C ALA A 232 -2.44 30.37 -19.58
N LYS A 233 -2.62 31.31 -18.66
CA LYS A 233 -3.69 32.33 -18.68
C LYS A 233 -3.73 33.16 -19.95
N GLU A 234 -2.60 33.62 -20.43
CA GLU A 234 -2.50 34.54 -21.58
C GLU A 234 -2.70 33.83 -22.94
N HIS A 235 -2.00 32.73 -23.13
CA HIS A 235 -1.98 32.05 -24.45
C HIS A 235 -2.96 30.88 -24.56
N GLN A 236 -3.41 30.32 -23.42
CA GLN A 236 -4.31 29.16 -23.33
C GLN A 236 -3.86 27.90 -24.12
N HIS A 237 -2.60 27.83 -24.57
CA HIS A 237 -2.05 26.66 -25.19
C HIS A 237 -1.62 25.63 -24.14
N VAL A 238 -2.60 24.91 -23.64
CA VAL A 238 -2.41 23.87 -22.62
C VAL A 238 -3.03 22.56 -23.08
N CYS A 239 -2.25 21.51 -23.01
CA CYS A 239 -2.70 20.16 -23.28
C CYS A 239 -2.53 19.31 -22.01
N VAL A 240 -3.64 18.89 -21.43
CA VAL A 240 -3.63 17.98 -20.30
C VAL A 240 -4.06 16.58 -20.74
N VAL A 241 -3.33 15.58 -20.28
CA VAL A 241 -3.62 14.18 -20.56
C VAL A 241 -3.85 13.46 -19.23
N GLY A 242 -4.89 12.65 -19.17
CA GLY A 242 -5.18 11.92 -17.96
C GLY A 242 -6.28 10.87 -18.14
N ASP A 243 -6.47 10.13 -17.06
CA ASP A 243 -7.53 9.14 -16.91
C ASP A 243 -8.17 9.29 -15.53
N ASP A 244 -9.34 9.86 -15.47
CA ASP A 244 -10.10 10.02 -14.25
C ASP A 244 -10.32 8.69 -13.51
N ALA A 245 -10.43 7.57 -14.25
CA ALA A 245 -10.54 6.23 -13.69
C ALA A 245 -9.23 5.74 -13.02
N GLN A 246 -8.12 6.45 -13.18
CA GLN A 246 -6.83 6.15 -12.54
C GLN A 246 -6.42 7.19 -11.48
N SER A 247 -7.34 8.03 -10.99
CA SER A 247 -7.10 8.95 -9.88
C SER A 247 -7.14 8.18 -8.55
N ILE A 248 -5.94 7.89 -7.99
CA ILE A 248 -5.75 7.02 -6.82
C ILE A 248 -4.80 7.61 -5.77
N TYR A 249 -4.50 8.92 -5.83
CA TYR A 249 -3.55 9.58 -4.93
C TYR A 249 -4.18 10.72 -4.11
N SER A 250 -5.48 10.62 -3.76
CA SER A 250 -6.13 11.65 -2.92
C SER A 250 -5.45 11.75 -1.54
N PHE A 251 -4.94 10.63 -1.00
CA PHE A 251 -4.18 10.62 0.26
C PHE A 251 -2.85 11.42 0.18
N ARG A 252 -2.40 11.79 -1.03
CA ARG A 252 -1.27 12.70 -1.29
C ARG A 252 -1.73 14.08 -1.75
N GLY A 253 -3.01 14.41 -1.57
CA GLY A 253 -3.59 15.71 -1.93
C GLY A 253 -4.02 15.84 -3.38
N ALA A 254 -4.02 14.77 -4.19
CA ALA A 254 -4.58 14.79 -5.53
C ALA A 254 -6.09 15.11 -5.51
N ASP A 255 -6.53 15.95 -6.42
CA ASP A 255 -7.95 16.29 -6.57
C ASP A 255 -8.46 15.97 -7.98
N ILE A 256 -9.27 14.94 -8.07
CA ILE A 256 -9.91 14.52 -9.33
C ILE A 256 -10.74 15.63 -9.97
N ASP A 257 -11.23 16.60 -9.19
CA ASP A 257 -12.02 17.72 -9.70
C ASP A 257 -11.24 18.57 -10.69
N ASN A 258 -9.91 18.61 -10.60
CA ASN A 258 -9.06 19.32 -11.55
C ASN A 258 -9.25 18.83 -12.99
N ILE A 259 -9.37 17.52 -13.21
CA ILE A 259 -9.62 16.98 -14.56
C ILE A 259 -11.11 16.99 -14.92
N LEU A 260 -12.01 16.71 -13.96
CA LEU A 260 -13.45 16.67 -14.21
C LEU A 260 -14.01 18.03 -14.61
N TYR A 261 -13.46 19.11 -14.06
CA TYR A 261 -13.92 20.48 -14.33
C TYR A 261 -13.01 21.28 -15.26
N PHE A 262 -12.03 20.65 -15.89
CA PHE A 262 -11.07 21.33 -16.78
C PHE A 262 -11.77 22.15 -17.88
N THR A 263 -12.81 21.60 -18.51
CA THR A 263 -13.59 22.30 -19.55
C THR A 263 -14.41 23.49 -19.03
N LYS A 264 -14.68 23.55 -17.73
CA LYS A 264 -15.34 24.72 -17.10
C LYS A 264 -14.31 25.82 -16.84
N VAL A 265 -13.09 25.43 -16.48
CA VAL A 265 -11.98 26.36 -16.21
C VAL A 265 -11.45 26.98 -17.50
N TYR A 266 -11.36 26.19 -18.56
CA TYR A 266 -10.98 26.64 -19.89
C TYR A 266 -12.14 26.49 -20.88
N PRO A 267 -12.98 27.54 -21.02
CA PRO A 267 -14.03 27.55 -22.04
C PRO A 267 -13.42 27.40 -23.44
N GLY A 268 -14.02 26.58 -24.29
CA GLY A 268 -13.48 26.28 -25.61
C GLY A 268 -12.49 25.11 -25.67
N THR A 269 -12.26 24.42 -24.55
CA THR A 269 -11.42 23.22 -24.53
C THR A 269 -11.89 22.17 -25.54
N LYS A 270 -10.95 21.71 -26.38
CA LYS A 270 -11.18 20.56 -27.25
C LYS A 270 -10.93 19.27 -26.49
N VAL A 271 -11.95 18.43 -26.39
CA VAL A 271 -11.85 17.13 -25.70
C VAL A 271 -11.58 16.02 -26.72
N PHE A 272 -10.54 15.24 -26.46
CA PHE A 272 -10.18 14.05 -27.23
C PHE A 272 -10.31 12.82 -26.32
N LYS A 273 -11.02 11.80 -26.79
CA LYS A 273 -11.13 10.52 -26.09
C LYS A 273 -10.26 9.48 -26.80
N LEU A 274 -9.39 8.84 -26.04
CA LEU A 274 -8.57 7.71 -26.49
C LEU A 274 -9.17 6.44 -25.89
N GLU A 275 -10.03 5.80 -26.66
CA GLU A 275 -10.85 4.68 -26.21
C GLU A 275 -10.28 3.32 -26.63
N GLN A 276 -9.37 3.28 -27.62
CA GLN A 276 -8.72 2.03 -28.03
C GLN A 276 -7.60 1.65 -27.06
N ASN A 277 -7.74 0.47 -26.45
CA ASN A 277 -6.72 -0.15 -25.62
C ASN A 277 -5.83 -1.07 -26.47
N TYR A 278 -4.51 -0.89 -26.35
CA TYR A 278 -3.51 -1.69 -27.07
C TYR A 278 -2.80 -2.71 -26.17
N ARG A 279 -3.13 -2.75 -24.88
CA ARG A 279 -2.46 -3.56 -23.86
C ARG A 279 -3.16 -4.90 -23.65
N SER A 280 -4.43 -4.87 -23.30
CA SER A 280 -5.16 -5.99 -22.72
C SER A 280 -6.10 -6.68 -23.71
N THR A 281 -6.44 -7.94 -23.43
CA THR A 281 -7.48 -8.67 -24.15
C THR A 281 -8.86 -8.01 -23.97
N GLN A 282 -9.83 -8.34 -24.85
CA GLN A 282 -11.17 -7.75 -24.83
C GLN A 282 -11.91 -8.04 -23.51
N THR A 283 -11.76 -9.25 -22.97
CA THR A 283 -12.42 -9.65 -21.74
C THR A 283 -11.93 -8.82 -20.54
N ILE A 284 -10.64 -8.57 -20.42
CA ILE A 284 -10.06 -7.73 -19.35
C ILE A 284 -10.58 -6.30 -19.47
N VAL A 285 -10.58 -5.73 -20.67
CA VAL A 285 -11.08 -4.37 -20.92
C VAL A 285 -12.56 -4.25 -20.59
N SER A 286 -13.38 -5.20 -21.02
CA SER A 286 -14.83 -5.21 -20.77
C SER A 286 -15.15 -5.38 -19.27
N ALA A 287 -14.40 -6.22 -18.56
CA ALA A 287 -14.52 -6.38 -17.12
C ALA A 287 -14.17 -5.07 -16.38
N ALA A 288 -13.08 -4.41 -16.76
CA ALA A 288 -12.66 -3.13 -16.19
C ALA A 288 -13.69 -2.01 -16.45
N ASN A 289 -14.28 -1.96 -17.66
CA ASN A 289 -15.36 -1.03 -17.97
C ASN A 289 -16.59 -1.25 -17.06
N SER A 290 -17.05 -2.51 -16.91
CA SER A 290 -18.21 -2.83 -16.08
C SER A 290 -18.01 -2.47 -14.62
N LEU A 291 -16.77 -2.58 -14.11
CA LEU A 291 -16.39 -2.16 -12.76
C LEU A 291 -16.47 -0.65 -12.60
N ILE A 292 -15.77 0.09 -13.48
CA ILE A 292 -15.62 1.54 -13.30
C ILE A 292 -16.90 2.31 -13.61
N GLU A 293 -17.81 1.74 -14.39
CA GLU A 293 -19.13 2.33 -14.70
C GLU A 293 -19.95 2.61 -13.43
N LYS A 294 -19.70 1.89 -12.34
CA LYS A 294 -20.38 2.08 -11.04
C LYS A 294 -20.00 3.40 -10.36
N ASN A 295 -18.90 4.05 -10.75
CA ASN A 295 -18.55 5.37 -10.23
C ASN A 295 -19.43 6.44 -10.85
N GLN A 296 -19.91 7.38 -10.04
CA GLN A 296 -20.73 8.49 -10.50
C GLN A 296 -19.89 9.66 -11.00
N ARG A 297 -18.77 9.92 -10.32
CA ARG A 297 -17.84 11.02 -10.63
C ARG A 297 -16.80 10.55 -11.63
N GLN A 298 -17.13 10.63 -12.93
CA GLN A 298 -16.27 10.22 -14.02
C GLN A 298 -16.61 10.93 -15.34
N ILE A 299 -15.63 10.93 -16.24
CA ILE A 299 -15.84 11.33 -17.62
C ILE A 299 -16.17 10.07 -18.44
N ARG A 300 -17.39 9.96 -18.91
CA ARG A 300 -17.86 8.77 -19.65
C ARG A 300 -16.99 8.53 -20.90
N LYS A 301 -16.46 7.32 -20.97
CA LYS A 301 -15.68 6.78 -22.09
C LYS A 301 -15.95 5.29 -22.22
N GLU A 302 -15.85 4.75 -23.41
CA GLU A 302 -16.00 3.33 -23.67
C GLU A 302 -14.67 2.77 -24.24
N VAL A 303 -13.88 2.20 -23.35
CA VAL A 303 -12.59 1.62 -23.72
C VAL A 303 -12.83 0.27 -24.39
N PHE A 304 -12.24 0.05 -25.57
CA PHE A 304 -12.35 -1.21 -26.31
C PHE A 304 -10.96 -1.72 -26.72
N SER A 305 -10.85 -3.02 -26.97
CA SER A 305 -9.63 -3.66 -27.48
C SER A 305 -9.92 -4.39 -28.78
N GLU A 306 -8.99 -4.29 -29.73
CA GLU A 306 -8.99 -5.07 -30.97
C GLU A 306 -8.14 -6.35 -30.86
N LYS A 307 -7.52 -6.60 -29.70
CA LYS A 307 -6.85 -7.86 -29.43
C LYS A 307 -7.86 -9.03 -29.39
N GLU A 308 -7.36 -10.21 -29.22
CA GLU A 308 -8.18 -11.42 -29.01
C GLU A 308 -9.13 -11.27 -27.82
N LYS A 309 -10.19 -12.08 -27.81
CA LYS A 309 -11.17 -12.07 -26.73
C LYS A 309 -10.51 -12.33 -25.38
N GLY A 310 -9.56 -13.26 -25.33
CA GLY A 310 -8.91 -13.71 -24.12
C GLY A 310 -9.81 -14.55 -23.21
N GLU A 311 -9.22 -15.07 -22.13
CA GLU A 311 -9.95 -15.87 -21.14
C GLU A 311 -10.73 -14.99 -20.17
N ALA A 312 -11.77 -15.58 -19.53
CA ALA A 312 -12.46 -14.93 -18.43
C ALA A 312 -11.53 -14.77 -17.22
N ILE A 313 -11.71 -13.68 -16.47
CA ILE A 313 -10.95 -13.41 -15.25
C ILE A 313 -11.23 -14.51 -14.22
N GLY A 314 -10.19 -15.26 -13.84
CA GLY A 314 -10.31 -16.36 -12.90
C GLY A 314 -10.50 -15.82 -11.47
N VAL A 315 -11.59 -16.25 -10.81
CA VAL A 315 -11.83 -15.93 -9.38
C VAL A 315 -11.60 -17.19 -8.56
N TYR A 316 -10.70 -17.12 -7.59
CA TYR A 316 -10.35 -18.24 -6.72
C TYR A 316 -10.66 -17.92 -5.27
N GLN A 317 -11.36 -18.85 -4.63
CA GLN A 317 -11.65 -18.80 -3.21
C GLN A 317 -10.70 -19.73 -2.46
N ALA A 318 -10.04 -19.19 -1.45
CA ALA A 318 -9.22 -19.93 -0.51
C ALA A 318 -9.92 -20.03 0.86
N TYR A 319 -9.58 -21.04 1.65
CA TYR A 319 -10.04 -21.15 3.03
C TYR A 319 -9.25 -20.21 3.94
N SER A 320 -7.95 -20.09 3.69
CA SER A 320 -7.04 -19.22 4.44
C SER A 320 -6.14 -18.43 3.50
N ASP A 321 -5.44 -17.43 4.05
CA ASP A 321 -4.40 -16.68 3.35
C ASP A 321 -3.22 -17.57 2.93
N VAL A 322 -2.89 -18.58 3.72
CA VAL A 322 -1.85 -19.57 3.37
C VAL A 322 -2.25 -20.36 2.13
N GLU A 323 -3.48 -20.86 2.07
CA GLU A 323 -4.00 -21.55 0.88
C GLU A 323 -4.11 -20.59 -0.32
N GLU A 324 -4.44 -19.32 -0.09
CA GLU A 324 -4.41 -18.29 -1.14
C GLU A 324 -3.03 -18.19 -1.77
N GLY A 325 -1.98 -18.17 -0.95
CA GLY A 325 -0.60 -18.22 -1.42
C GLY A 325 -0.30 -19.46 -2.27
N ASP A 326 -0.70 -20.64 -1.81
CA ASP A 326 -0.50 -21.89 -2.54
C ASP A 326 -1.27 -21.92 -3.88
N ILE A 327 -2.51 -21.42 -3.93
CA ILE A 327 -3.31 -21.32 -5.16
C ILE A 327 -2.59 -20.44 -6.19
N VAL A 328 -2.14 -19.25 -5.78
CA VAL A 328 -1.44 -18.31 -6.66
C VAL A 328 -0.17 -18.94 -7.23
N ILE A 329 0.66 -19.53 -6.38
CA ILE A 329 1.93 -20.15 -6.80
C ILE A 329 1.70 -21.37 -7.71
N ASN A 330 0.69 -22.19 -7.42
CA ASN A 330 0.32 -23.31 -8.30
C ASN A 330 -0.12 -22.82 -9.68
N LYS A 331 -0.90 -21.73 -9.73
CA LYS A 331 -1.37 -21.17 -10.99
C LYS A 331 -0.22 -20.55 -11.80
N ILE A 332 0.73 -19.89 -11.16
CA ILE A 332 1.95 -19.41 -11.81
C ILE A 332 2.74 -20.58 -12.42
N ALA A 333 2.93 -21.67 -11.66
CA ALA A 333 3.63 -22.86 -12.14
C ALA A 333 2.89 -23.53 -13.31
N GLU A 334 1.55 -23.57 -13.26
CA GLU A 334 0.72 -24.08 -14.34
C GLU A 334 0.88 -23.26 -15.62
N LEU A 335 0.72 -21.95 -15.55
CA LEU A 335 0.84 -21.03 -16.70
C LEU A 335 2.23 -21.07 -17.33
N ARG A 336 3.28 -21.15 -16.52
CA ARG A 336 4.65 -21.31 -17.05
C ARG A 336 4.82 -22.59 -17.84
N ARG A 337 4.20 -23.68 -17.40
CA ARG A 337 4.27 -24.98 -18.14
C ARG A 337 3.48 -24.96 -19.44
N GLN A 338 2.36 -24.22 -19.47
CA GLN A 338 1.45 -24.20 -20.61
C GLN A 338 1.79 -23.14 -21.65
N GLY A 339 2.30 -21.98 -21.22
CA GLY A 339 2.28 -20.77 -22.02
C GLY A 339 3.62 -20.13 -22.36
N ASN A 340 4.75 -20.74 -22.05
CA ASN A 340 6.07 -20.13 -22.31
C ASN A 340 6.28 -18.75 -21.65
N TYR A 341 5.72 -18.54 -20.46
CA TYR A 341 5.89 -17.30 -19.69
C TYR A 341 7.17 -17.33 -18.85
N ALA A 342 7.94 -16.24 -18.87
CA ALA A 342 9.05 -16.02 -17.95
C ALA A 342 8.51 -15.62 -16.56
N TYR A 343 9.31 -15.71 -15.50
CA TYR A 343 8.90 -15.24 -14.16
C TYR A 343 8.62 -13.73 -14.13
N SER A 344 9.33 -12.96 -14.95
CA SER A 344 9.11 -11.51 -15.11
C SER A 344 7.74 -11.13 -15.69
N ASP A 345 7.05 -12.07 -16.34
CA ASP A 345 5.71 -11.86 -16.90
C ASP A 345 4.60 -11.87 -15.84
N PHE A 346 4.95 -12.17 -14.58
CA PHE A 346 3.98 -12.31 -13.48
C PHE A 346 4.11 -11.19 -12.46
N ALA A 347 2.95 -10.66 -12.05
CA ALA A 347 2.85 -9.75 -10.92
C ALA A 347 1.79 -10.21 -9.91
N ILE A 348 2.10 -10.08 -8.62
CA ILE A 348 1.17 -10.27 -7.50
C ILE A 348 0.92 -8.90 -6.90
N LEU A 349 -0.32 -8.43 -7.00
CA LEU A 349 -0.76 -7.11 -6.55
C LEU A 349 -1.60 -7.24 -5.29
N TYR A 350 -1.19 -6.56 -4.23
CA TYR A 350 -1.89 -6.53 -2.96
C TYR A 350 -2.23 -5.11 -2.52
N ARG A 351 -3.20 -4.97 -1.61
CA ARG A 351 -3.65 -3.66 -1.12
C ARG A 351 -2.69 -3.07 -0.10
N THR A 352 -2.13 -3.88 0.79
CA THR A 352 -1.19 -3.46 1.83
C THR A 352 0.08 -4.30 1.81
N ASN A 353 1.18 -3.70 2.25
CA ASN A 353 2.48 -4.35 2.28
C ASN A 353 2.52 -5.58 3.22
N ALA A 354 1.70 -5.62 4.26
CA ALA A 354 1.64 -6.74 5.19
C ALA A 354 1.29 -8.05 4.49
N GLN A 355 0.44 -7.99 3.45
CA GLN A 355 0.03 -9.17 2.69
C GLN A 355 1.18 -9.89 1.96
N SER A 356 2.33 -9.23 1.73
CA SER A 356 3.45 -9.84 0.99
C SER A 356 4.02 -11.09 1.65
N ARG A 357 4.02 -11.16 3.01
CA ARG A 357 4.63 -12.25 3.78
C ARG A 357 4.19 -13.63 3.31
N VAL A 358 2.90 -13.86 3.21
CA VAL A 358 2.33 -15.15 2.85
C VAL A 358 2.80 -15.59 1.45
N PHE A 359 2.84 -14.67 0.49
CA PHE A 359 3.30 -14.96 -0.88
C PHE A 359 4.81 -15.14 -0.94
N GLU A 360 5.59 -14.35 -0.20
CA GLU A 360 7.03 -14.51 -0.07
C GLU A 360 7.37 -15.91 0.48
N GLU A 361 6.72 -16.33 1.58
CA GLU A 361 6.91 -17.65 2.17
C GLU A 361 6.50 -18.78 1.21
N ALA A 362 5.36 -18.65 0.53
CA ALA A 362 4.89 -19.64 -0.43
C ALA A 362 5.86 -19.80 -1.62
N MET A 363 6.42 -18.70 -2.13
CA MET A 363 7.44 -18.74 -3.21
C MET A 363 8.75 -19.35 -2.74
N ARG A 364 9.23 -19.01 -1.54
CA ARG A 364 10.46 -19.58 -0.97
C ARG A 364 10.35 -21.09 -0.77
N LYS A 365 9.23 -21.59 -0.24
CA LYS A 365 8.97 -23.03 -0.10
C LYS A 365 9.12 -23.80 -1.41
N ARG A 366 8.98 -23.12 -2.55
CA ARG A 366 9.06 -23.70 -3.89
C ARG A 366 10.26 -23.21 -4.71
N SER A 367 11.18 -22.49 -4.08
CA SER A 367 12.38 -21.93 -4.72
C SER A 367 12.06 -21.11 -5.98
N MET A 368 10.93 -20.36 -5.96
CA MET A 368 10.55 -19.45 -7.04
C MET A 368 11.18 -18.09 -6.82
N PRO A 369 11.90 -17.53 -7.83
CA PRO A 369 12.54 -16.22 -7.70
C PRO A 369 11.49 -15.10 -7.71
N TYR A 370 11.61 -14.14 -6.78
CA TYR A 370 10.74 -12.98 -6.71
C TYR A 370 11.50 -11.71 -6.33
N ARG A 371 10.87 -10.58 -6.56
CA ARG A 371 11.33 -9.27 -6.08
C ARG A 371 10.15 -8.46 -5.54
N ILE A 372 10.42 -7.62 -4.53
CA ILE A 372 9.46 -6.63 -4.05
C ILE A 372 9.74 -5.30 -4.74
N TYR A 373 8.79 -4.83 -5.53
CA TYR A 373 8.93 -3.57 -6.24
C TYR A 373 8.54 -2.39 -5.35
N GLY A 374 9.46 -1.44 -5.20
CA GLY A 374 9.24 -0.23 -4.40
C GLY A 374 9.23 -0.45 -2.89
N GLY A 375 9.76 -1.57 -2.41
CA GLY A 375 9.82 -1.89 -1.00
C GLY A 375 10.93 -2.87 -0.65
N LEU A 376 11.13 -3.08 0.65
CA LEU A 376 11.99 -4.11 1.20
C LEU A 376 11.20 -5.40 1.39
N SER A 377 11.86 -6.55 1.30
CA SER A 377 11.32 -7.82 1.76
C SER A 377 10.74 -7.68 3.17
N PHE A 378 9.72 -8.47 3.49
CA PHE A 378 9.03 -8.37 4.77
C PHE A 378 9.98 -8.38 5.97
N TYR A 379 10.88 -9.36 6.02
CA TYR A 379 11.83 -9.51 7.11
C TYR A 379 12.99 -8.50 7.10
N GLN A 380 13.14 -7.72 6.03
CA GLN A 380 14.15 -6.64 5.95
C GLN A 380 13.61 -5.27 6.35
N ARG A 381 12.31 -5.13 6.58
CA ARG A 381 11.69 -3.88 7.04
C ARG A 381 12.22 -3.50 8.41
N LYS A 382 12.39 -2.19 8.63
CA LYS A 382 13.01 -1.66 9.85
C LYS A 382 12.31 -2.14 11.12
N GLU A 383 10.99 -1.97 11.20
CA GLU A 383 10.15 -2.36 12.34
C GLU A 383 10.21 -3.86 12.63
N ILE A 384 10.32 -4.68 11.58
CA ILE A 384 10.46 -6.13 11.71
C ILE A 384 11.86 -6.48 12.21
N LYS A 385 12.92 -5.87 11.64
CA LYS A 385 14.30 -6.07 12.14
C LYS A 385 14.47 -5.62 13.58
N ASP A 386 13.84 -4.52 13.97
CA ASP A 386 13.86 -4.01 15.34
C ASP A 386 13.19 -5.00 16.29
N THR A 387 12.04 -5.55 15.91
CA THR A 387 11.32 -6.56 16.70
C THR A 387 12.11 -7.88 16.77
N ILE A 388 12.65 -8.34 15.64
CA ILE A 388 13.49 -9.56 15.60
C ILE A 388 14.76 -9.38 16.44
N ALA A 389 15.32 -8.19 16.53
CA ALA A 389 16.48 -7.95 17.40
C ALA A 389 16.16 -8.16 18.88
N TYR A 390 14.95 -7.83 19.33
CA TYR A 390 14.47 -8.22 20.68
C TYR A 390 14.39 -9.74 20.82
N PHE A 391 13.85 -10.43 19.84
CA PHE A 391 13.76 -11.89 19.85
C PHE A 391 15.15 -12.53 19.92
N ARG A 392 16.07 -12.05 19.11
CA ARG A 392 17.46 -12.54 19.06
C ARG A 392 18.17 -12.35 20.40
N LEU A 393 18.08 -11.14 20.99
CA LEU A 393 18.71 -10.88 22.28
C LEU A 393 18.06 -11.70 23.43
N THR A 394 16.76 -11.99 23.33
CA THR A 394 16.04 -12.84 24.28
C THR A 394 16.56 -14.29 24.21
N VAL A 395 16.77 -14.82 23.01
CA VAL A 395 17.26 -16.20 22.83
C VAL A 395 18.77 -16.30 23.06
N ASN A 396 19.52 -15.29 22.63
CA ASN A 396 20.96 -15.21 22.82
C ASN A 396 21.37 -13.85 23.41
N PRO A 397 21.52 -13.73 24.74
CA PRO A 397 21.92 -12.49 25.39
C PRO A 397 23.31 -11.97 24.97
N ASN A 398 24.15 -12.82 24.35
CA ASN A 398 25.46 -12.42 23.86
C ASN A 398 25.45 -11.83 22.46
N ASP A 399 24.28 -11.68 21.81
CA ASP A 399 24.15 -11.07 20.49
C ASP A 399 24.41 -9.56 20.55
N GLU A 400 25.63 -9.17 20.20
CA GLU A 400 26.11 -7.78 20.27
C GLU A 400 25.35 -6.84 19.34
N GLU A 401 25.03 -7.30 18.12
CA GLU A 401 24.33 -6.47 17.14
C GLU A 401 22.85 -6.25 17.52
N ALA A 402 22.19 -7.29 18.01
CA ALA A 402 20.86 -7.18 18.55
C ALA A 402 20.82 -6.23 19.77
N PHE A 403 21.80 -6.37 20.68
CA PHE A 403 21.94 -5.49 21.85
C PHE A 403 22.06 -4.02 21.45
N LYS A 404 23.02 -3.69 20.57
CA LYS A 404 23.24 -2.31 20.11
C LYS A 404 22.02 -1.73 19.43
N ARG A 405 21.29 -2.55 18.70
CA ARG A 405 20.09 -2.12 17.96
C ARG A 405 18.95 -1.72 18.87
N ILE A 406 18.71 -2.44 19.98
CA ILE A 406 17.50 -2.27 20.78
C ILE A 406 17.69 -1.60 22.13
N ILE A 407 18.92 -1.41 22.62
CA ILE A 407 19.16 -0.86 23.96
C ILE A 407 18.50 0.52 24.15
N ASN A 408 18.45 1.33 23.09
CA ASN A 408 17.79 2.64 23.09
C ASN A 408 16.61 2.72 22.10
N TYR A 409 16.07 1.60 21.66
CA TYR A 409 14.88 1.56 20.81
C TYR A 409 13.82 0.64 21.40
N PRO A 410 12.57 1.12 21.69
CA PRO A 410 12.14 2.53 21.69
C PRO A 410 12.97 3.43 22.62
N ALA A 411 12.93 4.75 22.40
CA ALA A 411 13.81 5.70 23.08
C ALA A 411 13.74 5.59 24.61
N ARG A 412 14.84 5.14 25.25
CA ARG A 412 15.00 5.01 26.70
C ARG A 412 15.92 6.07 27.31
N GLY A 413 16.48 6.95 26.45
CA GLY A 413 17.44 7.95 26.89
C GLY A 413 18.79 7.33 27.26
N ILE A 414 19.18 6.24 26.63
CA ILE A 414 20.50 5.62 26.69
C ILE A 414 21.24 6.04 25.42
N GLY A 415 22.13 7.04 25.53
CA GLY A 415 22.81 7.60 24.37
C GLY A 415 24.00 6.75 23.90
N ASP A 416 24.49 7.04 22.69
CA ASP A 416 25.60 6.34 22.05
C ASP A 416 26.89 6.38 22.86
N THR A 417 27.13 7.46 23.62
CA THR A 417 28.26 7.55 24.53
C THR A 417 28.22 6.50 25.64
N THR A 418 27.04 6.16 26.15
CA THR A 418 26.87 5.10 27.13
C THR A 418 27.12 3.73 26.50
N VAL A 419 26.56 3.50 25.31
CA VAL A 419 26.78 2.25 24.55
C VAL A 419 28.26 2.08 24.25
N SER A 420 28.96 3.12 23.82
CA SER A 420 30.42 3.09 23.57
C SER A 420 31.22 2.74 24.81
N LYS A 421 30.83 3.25 26.00
CA LYS A 421 31.50 2.90 27.26
C LYS A 421 31.29 1.43 27.65
N ILE A 422 30.08 0.91 27.45
CA ILE A 422 29.78 -0.50 27.67
C ILE A 422 30.59 -1.39 26.71
N THR A 423 30.66 -1.00 25.43
CA THR A 423 31.44 -1.71 24.42
C THR A 423 32.92 -1.73 24.73
N ALA A 424 33.51 -0.60 25.16
CA ALA A 424 34.91 -0.54 25.57
C ALA A 424 35.19 -1.44 26.76
N ALA A 425 34.38 -1.37 27.82
CA ALA A 425 34.51 -2.24 28.99
C ALA A 425 34.38 -3.73 28.64
N ALA A 426 33.45 -4.07 27.75
CA ALA A 426 33.28 -5.46 27.29
C ALA A 426 34.54 -5.96 26.56
N THR A 427 35.11 -5.12 25.71
CA THR A 427 36.37 -5.43 25.00
C THR A 427 37.56 -5.58 25.95
N ASP A 428 37.71 -4.63 26.87
CA ASP A 428 38.83 -4.59 27.83
C ASP A 428 38.83 -5.82 28.76
N HIS A 429 37.67 -6.32 29.13
CA HIS A 429 37.50 -7.47 30.03
C HIS A 429 37.20 -8.78 29.29
N ASN A 430 37.14 -8.77 27.95
CA ASN A 430 36.78 -9.93 27.12
C ASN A 430 35.50 -10.64 27.54
N VAL A 431 34.43 -9.87 27.80
CA VAL A 431 33.10 -10.32 28.17
C VAL A 431 32.04 -9.78 27.22
N SER A 432 30.83 -10.33 27.26
CA SER A 432 29.73 -9.84 26.40
C SER A 432 29.19 -8.47 26.89
N LEU A 433 28.56 -7.73 25.97
CA LEU A 433 27.87 -6.46 26.32
C LEU A 433 26.79 -6.68 27.37
N TRP A 434 26.13 -7.83 27.33
CA TRP A 434 25.11 -8.23 28.32
C TRP A 434 25.71 -8.40 29.69
N THR A 435 26.88 -9.04 29.80
CA THR A 435 27.60 -9.20 31.07
C THR A 435 27.95 -7.85 31.70
N VAL A 436 28.44 -6.90 30.88
CA VAL A 436 28.72 -5.55 31.35
C VAL A 436 27.45 -4.81 31.74
N LEU A 437 26.34 -4.98 31.00
CA LEU A 437 25.04 -4.39 31.34
C LEU A 437 24.54 -4.88 32.71
N CYS A 438 24.73 -6.16 33.03
CA CYS A 438 24.31 -6.73 34.32
C CYS A 438 25.06 -6.10 35.50
N GLU A 439 26.36 -5.82 35.35
CA GLU A 439 27.22 -5.33 36.41
C GLU A 439 28.12 -4.15 35.94
N PRO A 440 27.57 -3.02 35.50
CA PRO A 440 28.34 -1.97 34.85
C PRO A 440 29.40 -1.36 35.76
N LEU A 441 29.18 -1.32 37.08
CA LEU A 441 30.13 -0.76 38.03
C LEU A 441 31.30 -1.70 38.24
N THR A 442 31.10 -3.01 38.27
CA THR A 442 32.13 -4.05 38.41
C THR A 442 33.13 -3.98 37.23
N TYR A 443 32.65 -3.68 36.05
CA TYR A 443 33.45 -3.49 34.84
C TYR A 443 33.94 -2.06 34.63
N GLY A 444 33.87 -1.19 35.65
CA GLY A 444 34.43 0.16 35.62
C GLY A 444 33.73 1.14 34.69
N VAL A 445 32.48 0.89 34.27
CA VAL A 445 31.73 1.79 33.40
C VAL A 445 31.34 3.05 34.17
N ASN A 446 31.99 4.18 33.85
CA ASN A 446 31.71 5.48 34.49
C ASN A 446 30.45 6.12 33.90
N ILE A 447 29.34 6.00 34.59
CA ILE A 447 28.00 6.50 34.21
C ILE A 447 27.29 7.10 35.43
N ASN A 448 26.40 8.08 35.20
CA ASN A 448 25.63 8.71 36.26
C ASN A 448 24.48 7.78 36.76
N LYS A 449 23.98 8.07 37.98
CA LYS A 449 22.91 7.27 38.61
C LYS A 449 21.65 7.14 37.73
N GLY A 450 21.24 8.21 37.04
CA GLY A 450 20.07 8.17 36.16
C GLY A 450 20.24 7.23 34.97
N THR A 451 21.46 7.14 34.42
CA THR A 451 21.79 6.20 33.36
C THR A 451 21.82 4.76 33.89
N VAL A 452 22.38 4.54 35.11
CA VAL A 452 22.35 3.23 35.75
C VAL A 452 20.92 2.71 35.90
N THR A 453 20.00 3.55 36.40
CA THR A 453 18.59 3.15 36.53
C THR A 453 17.95 2.75 35.20
N LYS A 454 18.25 3.50 34.11
CA LYS A 454 17.76 3.17 32.76
C LYS A 454 18.32 1.83 32.26
N LEU A 455 19.60 1.57 32.48
CA LEU A 455 20.23 0.30 32.13
C LEU A 455 19.65 -0.86 32.94
N GLN A 456 19.41 -0.65 34.24
CA GLN A 456 18.75 -1.64 35.09
C GLN A 456 17.33 -1.96 34.60
N SER A 457 16.52 -0.94 34.27
CA SER A 457 15.17 -1.16 33.73
C SER A 457 15.19 -1.94 32.42
N PHE A 458 16.17 -1.69 31.55
CA PHE A 458 16.31 -2.45 30.31
C PHE A 458 16.77 -3.89 30.60
N ARG A 459 17.73 -4.08 31.50
CA ARG A 459 18.18 -5.40 31.93
C ARG A 459 17.02 -6.23 32.50
N ASP A 460 16.27 -5.64 33.45
CA ASP A 460 15.17 -6.34 34.13
C ASP A 460 14.06 -6.75 33.13
N LEU A 461 13.75 -5.87 32.17
CA LEU A 461 12.83 -6.19 31.06
C LEU A 461 13.32 -7.41 30.25
N MET A 462 14.56 -7.39 29.83
CA MET A 462 15.11 -8.49 29.03
C MET A 462 15.28 -9.78 29.80
N THR A 463 15.65 -9.70 31.11
CA THR A 463 15.76 -10.86 31.99
C THR A 463 14.43 -11.60 32.08
N GLY A 464 13.31 -10.88 32.23
CA GLY A 464 11.97 -11.50 32.24
C GLY A 464 11.65 -12.25 30.95
N PHE A 465 12.09 -11.74 29.82
CA PHE A 465 11.91 -12.46 28.54
C PHE A 465 12.82 -13.68 28.43
N ILE A 466 14.10 -13.56 28.83
CA ILE A 466 15.08 -14.65 28.79
C ILE A 466 14.63 -15.82 29.66
N GLU A 467 14.12 -15.56 30.86
CA GLU A 467 13.59 -16.59 31.76
C GLU A 467 12.39 -17.35 31.19
N SER A 468 11.61 -16.69 30.34
CA SER A 468 10.41 -17.27 29.69
C SER A 468 10.71 -18.10 28.44
N VAL A 469 11.96 -18.14 27.94
CA VAL A 469 12.32 -18.82 26.66
C VAL A 469 12.00 -20.31 26.67
N SER A 470 12.21 -20.98 27.82
CA SER A 470 11.98 -22.42 27.96
C SER A 470 10.52 -22.81 28.26
N GLU A 471 9.70 -21.84 28.66
CA GLU A 471 8.33 -22.10 29.14
C GLU A 471 7.28 -21.79 28.07
N LYS A 472 7.56 -20.84 27.18
CA LYS A 472 6.62 -20.30 26.19
C LYS A 472 7.00 -20.63 24.77
N ASN A 473 6.00 -20.88 23.92
CA ASN A 473 6.22 -21.04 22.49
C ASN A 473 6.54 -19.69 21.79
N ALA A 474 6.92 -19.74 20.51
CA ALA A 474 7.33 -18.58 19.73
C ALA A 474 6.24 -17.48 19.69
N TYR A 475 4.97 -17.86 19.56
CA TYR A 475 3.86 -16.90 19.49
C TYR A 475 3.61 -16.24 20.85
N GLU A 476 3.54 -17.01 21.93
CA GLU A 476 3.30 -16.51 23.28
C GLU A 476 4.39 -15.54 23.71
N LEU A 477 5.65 -15.98 23.62
CA LEU A 477 6.79 -15.14 24.00
C LEU A 477 6.97 -13.95 23.05
N GLY A 478 6.85 -14.16 21.75
CA GLY A 478 7.00 -13.09 20.76
C GLY A 478 5.95 -11.99 20.92
N THR A 479 4.69 -12.33 21.14
CA THR A 479 3.62 -11.34 21.39
C THR A 479 3.81 -10.62 22.72
N GLU A 480 4.31 -11.29 23.75
CA GLU A 480 4.67 -10.66 25.01
C GLU A 480 5.79 -9.63 24.84
N ILE A 481 6.86 -9.99 24.12
CA ILE A 481 7.97 -9.08 23.81
C ILE A 481 7.47 -7.87 23.02
N ILE A 482 6.67 -8.06 21.97
CA ILE A 482 6.11 -6.98 21.17
C ILE A 482 5.31 -6.01 22.05
N ARG A 483 4.52 -6.50 23.00
CA ARG A 483 3.68 -5.70 23.88
C ARG A 483 4.50 -4.96 24.94
N GLN A 484 5.43 -5.63 25.62
CA GLN A 484 6.17 -5.08 26.77
C GLN A 484 7.38 -4.25 26.37
N SER A 485 7.99 -4.48 25.20
CA SER A 485 9.14 -3.72 24.72
C SER A 485 8.83 -2.24 24.46
N GLY A 486 7.56 -1.91 24.25
CA GLY A 486 7.11 -0.56 23.91
C GLY A 486 7.15 -0.22 22.42
N ILE A 487 7.53 -1.18 21.54
CA ILE A 487 7.59 -0.97 20.07
C ILE A 487 6.23 -0.52 19.53
N ILE A 488 5.13 -1.16 19.96
CA ILE A 488 3.79 -0.78 19.53
C ILE A 488 3.48 0.68 19.90
N GLY A 489 3.86 1.10 21.10
CA GLY A 489 3.68 2.49 21.54
C GLY A 489 4.45 3.49 20.68
N ASP A 490 5.68 3.13 20.26
CA ASP A 490 6.50 3.95 19.38
C ASP A 490 5.91 4.05 17.98
N VAL A 491 5.48 2.93 17.41
CA VAL A 491 4.88 2.87 16.07
C VAL A 491 3.50 3.53 16.02
N CYS A 492 2.74 3.49 17.12
CA CYS A 492 1.41 4.12 17.22
C CYS A 492 1.45 5.60 17.66
N GLN A 493 2.60 6.28 17.60
CA GLN A 493 2.70 7.68 18.01
C GLN A 493 1.79 8.62 17.21
N ASP A 494 1.56 8.34 15.95
CA ASP A 494 0.60 9.05 15.12
C ASP A 494 -0.13 8.09 14.16
N ASN A 495 -1.26 8.54 13.58
CA ASN A 495 -2.03 7.79 12.60
C ASN A 495 -1.56 8.08 11.16
N SER A 496 -0.27 8.38 10.96
CA SER A 496 0.25 8.53 9.60
C SER A 496 0.14 7.21 8.83
N PRO A 497 -0.05 7.23 7.52
CA PRO A 497 -0.11 6.01 6.70
C PRO A 497 1.12 5.12 6.87
N GLU A 498 2.28 5.73 7.12
CA GLU A 498 3.54 5.02 7.37
C GLU A 498 3.49 4.23 8.70
N ASN A 499 3.05 4.86 9.78
CA ASN A 499 2.97 4.20 11.09
C ASN A 499 1.86 3.16 11.14
N LEU A 500 0.74 3.37 10.43
CA LEU A 500 -0.29 2.34 10.25
C LEU A 500 0.29 1.11 9.53
N SER A 501 1.05 1.33 8.45
CA SER A 501 1.71 0.22 7.72
C SER A 501 2.75 -0.51 8.59
N ARG A 502 3.52 0.21 9.41
CA ARG A 502 4.45 -0.41 10.37
C ARG A 502 3.74 -1.25 11.42
N LYS A 503 2.62 -0.76 11.93
CA LYS A 503 1.78 -1.49 12.86
C LYS A 503 1.24 -2.78 12.24
N GLU A 504 0.67 -2.70 11.03
CA GLU A 504 0.20 -3.86 10.26
C GLU A 504 1.34 -4.89 10.05
N ASN A 505 2.55 -4.42 9.77
CA ASN A 505 3.71 -5.31 9.61
C ASN A 505 4.07 -6.04 10.91
N ILE A 506 4.04 -5.38 12.06
CA ILE A 506 4.31 -6.03 13.37
C ILE A 506 3.19 -7.02 13.71
N GLU A 507 1.94 -6.68 13.45
CA GLU A 507 0.80 -7.58 13.64
C GLU A 507 0.94 -8.81 12.72
N GLU A 508 1.38 -8.61 11.47
CA GLU A 508 1.63 -9.69 10.53
C GLU A 508 2.81 -10.58 10.94
N LEU A 509 3.83 -10.03 11.60
CA LEU A 509 4.89 -10.84 12.22
C LEU A 509 4.32 -11.75 13.33
N ALA A 510 3.43 -11.22 14.17
CA ALA A 510 2.76 -12.00 15.19
C ALA A 510 1.88 -13.12 14.61
N ASN A 511 1.18 -12.81 13.51
CA ASN A 511 0.42 -13.81 12.74
C ASN A 511 1.35 -14.92 12.22
N GLY A 512 2.50 -14.55 11.64
CA GLY A 512 3.50 -15.51 11.17
C GLY A 512 4.02 -16.44 12.25
N MET A 513 4.23 -15.93 13.47
CA MET A 513 4.62 -16.78 14.61
C MET A 513 3.49 -17.75 15.04
N SER A 514 2.24 -17.28 15.01
CA SER A 514 1.08 -18.15 15.30
C SER A 514 0.95 -19.28 14.27
N ASP A 515 1.08 -18.94 12.99
CA ASP A 515 1.05 -19.91 11.88
C ASP A 515 2.18 -20.94 12.01
N PHE A 516 3.39 -20.48 12.34
CA PHE A 516 4.54 -21.34 12.57
C PHE A 516 4.26 -22.36 13.67
N CYS A 517 3.78 -21.90 14.83
CA CYS A 517 3.46 -22.77 15.95
C CYS A 517 2.35 -23.78 15.58
N ALA A 518 1.26 -23.32 14.96
CA ALA A 518 0.14 -24.16 14.57
C ALA A 518 0.57 -25.23 13.56
N GLN A 519 1.33 -24.84 12.52
CA GLN A 519 1.80 -25.78 11.50
C GLN A 519 2.69 -26.87 12.10
N ARG A 520 3.66 -26.49 12.97
CA ARG A 520 4.55 -27.43 13.61
C ARG A 520 3.81 -28.40 14.53
N GLN A 521 2.83 -27.92 15.28
CA GLN A 521 1.98 -28.76 16.13
C GLN A 521 1.13 -29.75 15.29
N GLU A 522 0.54 -29.30 14.19
CA GLU A 522 -0.24 -30.17 13.29
C GLU A 522 0.63 -31.24 12.64
N GLU A 523 1.89 -30.93 12.34
CA GLU A 523 2.87 -31.91 11.82
C GLU A 523 3.41 -32.86 12.93
N GLY A 524 3.03 -32.64 14.20
CA GLY A 524 3.51 -33.39 15.34
C GLY A 524 4.96 -33.06 15.71
N ASN A 525 5.42 -31.88 15.33
CA ASN A 525 6.74 -31.36 15.66
C ASN A 525 6.64 -30.44 16.88
N ASN A 526 7.42 -30.71 17.93
CA ASN A 526 7.42 -29.91 19.15
C ASN A 526 8.43 -28.74 19.11
N ASN A 527 9.13 -28.53 18.01
CA ASN A 527 10.08 -27.43 17.85
C ASN A 527 9.33 -26.14 17.50
N ILE A 528 8.74 -25.53 18.52
CA ILE A 528 7.87 -24.33 18.42
C ILE A 528 8.41 -23.17 19.27
N THR A 529 9.67 -23.24 19.67
CA THR A 529 10.31 -22.18 20.48
C THR A 529 10.61 -20.94 19.63
N LEU A 530 10.85 -19.82 20.31
CA LEU A 530 11.26 -18.58 19.65
C LEU A 530 12.58 -18.76 18.88
N GLY A 531 13.50 -19.61 19.39
CA GLY A 531 14.75 -19.97 18.72
C GLY A 531 14.52 -20.72 17.41
N ASP A 532 13.57 -21.66 17.39
CA ASP A 532 13.21 -22.40 16.18
C ASP A 532 12.61 -21.46 15.10
N PHE A 533 11.76 -20.53 15.51
CA PHE A 533 11.21 -19.49 14.61
C PHE A 533 12.32 -18.61 14.03
N LEU A 534 13.26 -18.13 14.87
CA LEU A 534 14.39 -17.31 14.41
C LEU A 534 15.28 -18.07 13.43
N SER A 535 15.48 -19.37 13.64
CA SER A 535 16.24 -20.20 12.70
C SER A 535 15.56 -20.28 11.33
N GLU A 536 14.24 -20.44 11.30
CA GLU A 536 13.47 -20.42 10.05
C GLU A 536 13.56 -19.05 9.36
N VAL A 537 13.38 -17.96 10.12
CA VAL A 537 13.49 -16.58 9.59
C VAL A 537 14.90 -16.30 9.04
N SER A 538 15.96 -16.78 9.70
CA SER A 538 17.32 -16.58 9.22
C SER A 538 17.57 -17.25 7.88
N LEU A 539 17.07 -18.47 7.70
CA LEU A 539 17.15 -19.18 6.41
C LEU A 539 16.36 -18.46 5.31
N LEU A 540 15.29 -17.72 5.68
CA LEU A 540 14.50 -16.94 4.75
C LEU A 540 15.23 -15.68 4.28
N THR A 541 15.98 -15.01 5.16
CA THR A 541 16.69 -13.75 4.82
C THR A 541 17.94 -13.97 3.97
N ASP A 542 18.61 -15.10 4.06
CA ASP A 542 19.80 -15.39 3.28
C ASP A 542 19.49 -15.57 1.77
N GLN A 543 18.29 -16.02 1.42
CA GLN A 543 17.85 -16.15 0.04
C GLN A 543 17.47 -14.79 -0.61
N ASP A 544 17.19 -13.74 0.18
CA ASP A 544 16.85 -12.41 -0.32
C ASP A 544 18.10 -11.56 -0.67
N SER A 545 19.31 -12.04 -0.37
CA SER A 545 20.54 -11.28 -0.55
C SER A 545 21.17 -11.39 -1.95
N ASP A 546 20.51 -12.06 -2.91
CA ASP A 546 20.99 -12.16 -4.28
C ASP A 546 20.93 -10.82 -5.01
N LYS A 547 22.11 -10.43 -5.47
CA LYS A 547 22.44 -9.13 -6.08
C LYS A 547 21.61 -8.84 -7.34
N ASP A 548 21.29 -7.57 -7.52
CA ASP A 548 20.80 -6.95 -8.74
C ASP A 548 21.49 -7.52 -10.00
N GLY A 549 20.74 -8.23 -10.84
CA GLY A 549 21.27 -8.73 -12.10
C GLY A 549 20.39 -9.76 -12.83
N ASP A 550 19.40 -10.33 -12.18
CA ASP A 550 18.54 -11.34 -12.80
C ASP A 550 17.13 -10.77 -13.04
N ASP A 551 16.83 -10.42 -14.29
CA ASP A 551 15.53 -9.83 -14.68
C ASP A 551 14.36 -10.84 -14.62
N GLU A 552 14.62 -12.13 -14.45
CA GLU A 552 13.62 -13.19 -14.41
C GLU A 552 13.05 -13.44 -13.00
N LYS A 553 12.34 -12.45 -12.44
CA LYS A 553 11.73 -12.56 -11.09
C LYS A 553 10.25 -12.19 -11.12
N ILE A 554 9.42 -12.93 -10.36
CA ILE A 554 8.03 -12.58 -10.11
C ILE A 554 8.01 -11.27 -9.32
N THR A 555 7.17 -10.33 -9.75
CA THR A 555 7.11 -9.02 -9.10
C THR A 555 5.95 -8.95 -8.10
N LEU A 556 6.28 -8.66 -6.84
CA LEU A 556 5.31 -8.40 -5.77
C LEU A 556 5.25 -6.90 -5.50
N MET A 557 4.05 -6.33 -5.45
CA MET A 557 3.89 -4.90 -5.15
C MET A 557 2.49 -4.55 -4.67
N THR A 558 2.36 -3.35 -4.07
CA THR A 558 1.03 -2.80 -3.84
C THR A 558 0.38 -2.38 -5.15
N VAL A 559 -0.95 -2.36 -5.20
CA VAL A 559 -1.68 -1.87 -6.38
C VAL A 559 -1.31 -0.43 -6.73
N HIS A 560 -1.05 0.42 -5.73
CA HIS A 560 -0.59 1.80 -5.96
C HIS A 560 0.75 1.86 -6.71
N SER A 561 1.69 0.99 -6.34
CA SER A 561 2.99 0.91 -7.01
C SER A 561 2.92 0.34 -8.42
N ALA A 562 1.85 -0.38 -8.75
CA ALA A 562 1.63 -0.95 -10.07
C ALA A 562 1.15 0.07 -11.12
N LYS A 563 0.73 1.28 -10.70
CA LYS A 563 0.34 2.33 -11.64
C LYS A 563 1.50 2.68 -12.58
N GLY A 564 1.21 2.70 -13.88
CA GLY A 564 2.21 2.93 -14.95
C GLY A 564 2.94 1.68 -15.43
N LEU A 565 2.84 0.55 -14.72
CA LEU A 565 3.45 -0.72 -15.13
C LEU A 565 2.44 -1.61 -15.88
N GLU A 566 2.95 -2.69 -16.50
CA GLU A 566 2.14 -3.69 -17.20
C GLU A 566 2.81 -5.06 -17.13
N PHE A 567 2.00 -6.12 -17.07
CA PHE A 567 2.46 -7.50 -16.93
C PHE A 567 1.53 -8.42 -17.72
N ARG A 568 2.08 -9.47 -18.30
CA ARG A 568 1.28 -10.45 -19.05
C ARG A 568 0.25 -11.15 -18.15
N ASN A 569 0.65 -11.50 -16.93
CA ASN A 569 -0.19 -12.23 -15.97
C ASN A 569 -0.24 -11.49 -14.64
N VAL A 570 -1.42 -11.11 -14.19
CA VAL A 570 -1.62 -10.35 -12.96
C VAL A 570 -2.51 -11.12 -11.99
N PHE A 571 -2.05 -11.23 -10.76
CA PHE A 571 -2.83 -11.74 -9.63
C PHE A 571 -3.16 -10.57 -8.70
N VAL A 572 -4.46 -10.32 -8.49
CA VAL A 572 -4.94 -9.35 -7.50
C VAL A 572 -5.44 -10.14 -6.30
N VAL A 573 -4.73 -10.05 -5.19
CA VAL A 573 -4.94 -10.91 -4.03
C VAL A 573 -5.61 -10.18 -2.87
N GLY A 574 -6.29 -10.94 -1.98
CA GLY A 574 -6.98 -10.38 -0.83
C GLY A 574 -8.23 -9.58 -1.21
N MET A 575 -9.00 -10.04 -2.19
CA MET A 575 -10.25 -9.41 -2.61
C MET A 575 -11.37 -9.65 -1.61
N GLU A 576 -11.26 -9.00 -0.43
CA GLU A 576 -12.12 -9.17 0.73
C GLU A 576 -12.62 -7.83 1.27
N GLU A 577 -13.81 -7.84 1.85
CA GLU A 577 -14.32 -6.68 2.60
C GLU A 577 -13.36 -6.29 3.74
N ASN A 578 -13.19 -5.00 3.99
CA ASN A 578 -12.26 -4.42 4.97
C ASN A 578 -10.77 -4.64 4.68
N LEU A 579 -10.43 -5.27 3.54
CA LEU A 579 -9.07 -5.39 3.05
C LEU A 579 -8.94 -4.70 1.68
N PHE A 580 -9.75 -5.10 0.71
CA PHE A 580 -9.89 -4.44 -0.58
C PHE A 580 -11.37 -4.48 -1.03
N PRO A 581 -12.18 -3.43 -0.75
CA PRO A 581 -11.82 -2.10 -0.25
C PRO A 581 -11.32 -2.10 1.19
N SER A 582 -10.45 -1.12 1.50
CA SER A 582 -9.92 -0.92 2.86
C SER A 582 -11.04 -0.60 3.85
N GLY A 583 -10.96 -1.14 5.07
CA GLY A 583 -11.90 -0.82 6.15
C GLY A 583 -11.94 0.67 6.55
N MET A 584 -10.91 1.44 6.19
CA MET A 584 -10.85 2.89 6.43
C MET A 584 -11.80 3.71 5.55
N VAL A 585 -12.35 3.12 4.49
CA VAL A 585 -13.29 3.80 3.57
C VAL A 585 -14.56 4.21 4.30
N GLY A 586 -14.99 3.43 5.31
CA GLY A 586 -16.24 3.67 6.04
C GLY A 586 -17.43 3.83 5.08
N ASP A 587 -18.30 4.78 5.40
CA ASP A 587 -19.50 5.10 4.60
C ASP A 587 -19.26 6.22 3.58
N SER A 588 -18.01 6.61 3.31
CA SER A 588 -17.70 7.67 2.34
C SER A 588 -17.84 7.18 0.90
N PRO A 589 -18.83 7.67 0.10
CA PRO A 589 -18.95 7.29 -1.30
C PRO A 589 -17.72 7.70 -2.13
N ARG A 590 -17.11 8.84 -1.82
CA ARG A 590 -15.90 9.33 -2.51
C ARG A 590 -14.71 8.38 -2.30
N ALA A 591 -14.51 7.93 -1.06
CA ALA A 591 -13.44 6.99 -0.74
C ALA A 591 -13.69 5.61 -1.37
N LEU A 592 -14.94 5.16 -1.43
CA LEU A 592 -15.30 3.91 -2.10
C LEU A 592 -15.05 3.99 -3.61
N GLU A 593 -15.38 5.11 -4.24
CA GLU A 593 -15.08 5.35 -5.66
C GLU A 593 -13.58 5.35 -5.95
N GLU A 594 -12.76 5.87 -5.03
CA GLU A 594 -11.30 5.83 -5.17
C GLU A 594 -10.76 4.41 -5.03
N GLU A 595 -11.22 3.60 -4.07
CA GLU A 595 -10.86 2.19 -3.96
C GLU A 595 -11.30 1.39 -5.21
N ARG A 596 -12.46 1.73 -5.81
CA ARG A 596 -12.87 1.13 -7.09
C ARG A 596 -11.95 1.53 -8.24
N ARG A 597 -11.48 2.78 -8.30
CA ARG A 597 -10.43 3.20 -9.24
C ARG A 597 -9.13 2.45 -9.00
N LEU A 598 -8.76 2.23 -7.74
CA LEU A 598 -7.59 1.44 -7.41
C LEU A 598 -7.72 0.00 -7.92
N PHE A 599 -8.87 -0.61 -7.77
CA PHE A 599 -9.13 -1.95 -8.33
C PHE A 599 -9.16 -1.95 -9.87
N TYR A 600 -9.72 -0.92 -10.47
CA TYR A 600 -9.64 -0.71 -11.93
C TYR A 600 -8.18 -0.64 -12.40
N VAL A 601 -7.33 0.10 -11.67
CA VAL A 601 -5.89 0.13 -11.95
C VAL A 601 -5.30 -1.27 -11.90
N ALA A 602 -5.61 -2.06 -10.87
CA ALA A 602 -5.08 -3.42 -10.72
C ALA A 602 -5.42 -4.31 -11.92
N ILE A 603 -6.69 -4.38 -12.31
CA ILE A 603 -7.14 -5.19 -13.45
C ILE A 603 -6.48 -4.74 -14.76
N THR A 604 -6.38 -3.43 -14.98
CA THR A 604 -5.81 -2.86 -16.21
C THR A 604 -4.29 -2.96 -16.32
N ARG A 605 -3.61 -3.55 -15.33
CA ARG A 605 -2.18 -3.91 -15.44
C ARG A 605 -1.97 -5.18 -16.23
N ALA A 606 -2.99 -6.03 -16.36
CA ALA A 606 -2.92 -7.31 -17.07
C ALA A 606 -2.99 -7.13 -18.59
N GLU A 607 -2.14 -7.86 -19.31
CA GLU A 607 -2.17 -7.96 -20.75
C GLU A 607 -2.98 -9.18 -21.22
N ASP A 608 -2.57 -10.39 -20.79
CA ASP A 608 -3.11 -11.66 -21.25
C ASP A 608 -4.09 -12.26 -20.22
N HIS A 609 -3.68 -12.35 -18.93
CA HIS A 609 -4.46 -13.00 -17.89
C HIS A 609 -4.56 -12.15 -16.63
N CYS A 610 -5.75 -12.13 -16.04
CA CYS A 610 -6.02 -11.54 -14.73
C CYS A 610 -6.68 -12.57 -13.83
N PHE A 611 -6.19 -12.67 -12.58
CA PHE A 611 -6.72 -13.58 -11.56
C PHE A 611 -7.02 -12.81 -10.29
N LEU A 612 -8.17 -13.10 -9.68
CA LEU A 612 -8.62 -12.49 -8.44
C LEU A 612 -8.71 -13.57 -7.37
N THR A 613 -8.15 -13.32 -6.20
CA THR A 613 -8.20 -14.29 -5.11
C THR A 613 -8.72 -13.66 -3.83
N TYR A 614 -9.39 -14.46 -3.00
CA TYR A 614 -9.85 -14.07 -1.67
C TYR A 614 -9.86 -15.28 -0.73
N ALA A 615 -9.61 -15.03 0.56
CA ALA A 615 -9.68 -16.04 1.60
C ALA A 615 -10.96 -15.92 2.43
N LYS A 616 -11.50 -17.05 2.89
CA LYS A 616 -12.64 -17.10 3.82
C LYS A 616 -12.24 -16.68 5.23
N SER A 617 -11.00 -16.96 5.60
CA SER A 617 -10.44 -16.60 6.91
C SER A 617 -9.03 -16.07 6.77
N ARG A 618 -8.71 -15.07 7.58
CA ARG A 618 -7.35 -14.53 7.76
C ARG A 618 -7.05 -14.38 9.23
N TYR A 619 -5.80 -14.58 9.56
CA TYR A 619 -5.35 -14.24 10.89
C TYR A 619 -5.02 -12.74 10.95
N ARG A 620 -5.79 -11.99 11.74
CA ARG A 620 -5.62 -10.53 11.90
C ARG A 620 -5.76 -10.16 13.38
N TYR A 621 -4.94 -9.22 13.83
CA TYR A 621 -4.98 -8.70 15.20
C TYR A 621 -4.92 -9.79 16.30
N GLY A 622 -4.19 -10.88 16.05
CA GLY A 622 -4.10 -12.00 16.97
C GLY A 622 -5.35 -12.89 17.05
N LYS A 623 -6.27 -12.77 16.08
CA LYS A 623 -7.51 -13.55 16.00
C LYS A 623 -7.77 -13.98 14.55
N MET A 624 -8.42 -15.13 14.42
CA MET A 624 -8.92 -15.55 13.13
C MET A 624 -10.19 -14.73 12.80
N GLU A 625 -10.14 -13.97 11.71
CA GLU A 625 -11.28 -13.22 11.19
C GLU A 625 -11.84 -13.93 9.97
N PHE A 626 -13.17 -14.06 9.92
CA PHE A 626 -13.85 -14.57 8.74
C PHE A 626 -14.21 -13.40 7.82
N GLY A 627 -13.62 -13.40 6.63
CA GLY A 627 -13.86 -12.41 5.60
C GLY A 627 -15.03 -12.78 4.68
N SER A 628 -15.67 -11.78 4.12
CA SER A 628 -16.58 -11.94 2.99
C SER A 628 -15.89 -11.46 1.71
N PRO A 629 -16.25 -12.04 0.54
CA PRO A 629 -15.71 -11.56 -0.73
C PRO A 629 -15.94 -10.06 -0.92
N SER A 630 -14.97 -9.37 -1.49
CA SER A 630 -15.07 -7.94 -1.82
C SER A 630 -16.34 -7.64 -2.61
N ARG A 631 -17.03 -6.56 -2.22
CA ARG A 631 -18.17 -6.03 -2.98
C ARG A 631 -17.82 -5.72 -4.43
N PHE A 632 -16.58 -5.39 -4.73
CA PHE A 632 -16.11 -5.09 -6.08
C PHE A 632 -16.18 -6.28 -7.04
N LEU A 633 -16.17 -7.52 -6.53
CA LEU A 633 -16.40 -8.71 -7.37
C LEU A 633 -17.83 -8.73 -7.95
N LYS A 634 -18.80 -8.11 -7.26
CA LYS A 634 -20.18 -7.98 -7.74
C LYS A 634 -20.36 -6.81 -8.70
N ASP A 635 -19.43 -5.85 -8.69
CA ASP A 635 -19.45 -4.71 -9.59
C ASP A 635 -18.98 -5.06 -11.02
N ILE A 636 -18.22 -6.15 -11.16
CA ILE A 636 -17.81 -6.70 -12.45
C ILE A 636 -18.97 -7.56 -13.01
N ASP A 637 -19.25 -7.38 -14.31
CA ASP A 637 -20.25 -8.22 -14.98
C ASP A 637 -19.80 -9.69 -14.98
N VAL A 638 -20.67 -10.55 -14.47
CA VAL A 638 -20.42 -12.00 -14.29
C VAL A 638 -19.99 -12.72 -15.56
N ARG A 639 -20.36 -12.22 -16.74
CA ARG A 639 -19.96 -12.76 -18.03
C ARG A 639 -18.46 -12.77 -18.27
N PHE A 640 -17.73 -11.88 -17.58
CA PHE A 640 -16.28 -11.75 -17.69
C PHE A 640 -15.53 -12.49 -16.58
N LEU A 641 -16.24 -13.11 -15.64
CA LEU A 641 -15.68 -13.82 -14.51
C LEU A 641 -15.85 -15.33 -14.63
N LYS A 642 -14.81 -16.07 -14.26
CA LYS A 642 -14.88 -17.52 -14.03
C LYS A 642 -14.94 -17.74 -12.52
N LEU A 643 -16.16 -17.83 -11.99
CA LEU A 643 -16.41 -17.96 -10.56
C LEU A 643 -16.17 -19.40 -10.07
N PRO A 644 -15.73 -19.62 -8.82
CA PRO A 644 -15.70 -20.93 -8.17
C PRO A 644 -17.14 -21.47 -8.02
N GLN A 645 -17.30 -22.79 -8.09
CA GLN A 645 -18.62 -23.44 -8.12
C GLN A 645 -19.49 -23.16 -6.88
N ASP A 646 -18.88 -22.79 -5.73
CA ASP A 646 -19.56 -22.58 -4.44
C ASP A 646 -19.60 -21.11 -3.97
N ALA A 647 -19.26 -20.14 -4.81
CA ALA A 647 -19.01 -18.77 -4.37
C ALA A 647 -20.24 -17.96 -3.90
N GLY A 648 -21.47 -18.48 -4.05
CA GLY A 648 -22.69 -17.73 -3.70
C GLY A 648 -22.87 -16.40 -4.44
N LEU A 649 -21.95 -16.06 -5.36
CA LEU A 649 -21.89 -14.83 -6.14
C LEU A 649 -22.72 -14.92 -7.45
N GLY A 650 -23.09 -16.13 -7.86
CA GLY A 650 -23.82 -16.38 -9.09
C GLY A 650 -25.33 -16.35 -8.84
N ARG A 651 -26.03 -15.33 -9.28
CA ARG A 651 -27.43 -15.53 -9.70
C ARG A 651 -27.38 -16.46 -10.90
N ARG A 652 -27.96 -17.66 -10.77
CA ARG A 652 -28.30 -18.47 -11.95
C ARG A 652 -29.14 -17.59 -12.86
N VAL A 653 -28.60 -17.23 -14.02
CA VAL A 653 -29.43 -16.78 -15.13
C VAL A 653 -30.07 -18.07 -15.65
N ASP A 654 -31.31 -18.31 -15.25
CA ASP A 654 -32.12 -19.37 -15.84
C ASP A 654 -32.25 -19.11 -17.35
N GLU A 655 -31.61 -19.93 -18.16
CA GLU A 655 -31.81 -20.01 -19.61
C GLU A 655 -33.22 -20.50 -20.02
N SER A 656 -34.19 -20.53 -19.10
CA SER A 656 -35.56 -20.99 -19.35
C SER A 656 -36.58 -19.86 -19.62
N ALA A 657 -36.13 -18.62 -19.91
CA ALA A 657 -37.05 -17.52 -20.22
C ALA A 657 -37.30 -17.29 -21.73
N ALA A 658 -37.13 -18.31 -22.57
CA ALA A 658 -37.44 -18.23 -24.01
C ALA A 658 -38.61 -19.10 -24.45
N SER A 659 -39.63 -19.30 -23.61
CA SER A 659 -40.93 -19.82 -24.10
C SER A 659 -42.00 -19.64 -23.04
N PHE A 660 -42.64 -18.48 -22.95
CA PHE A 660 -44.06 -18.40 -22.54
C PHE A 660 -44.60 -17.00 -22.89
N ARG A 661 -45.00 -16.83 -24.14
CA ARG A 661 -46.06 -15.89 -24.51
C ARG A 661 -47.40 -16.60 -24.44
N SER A 662 -48.34 -15.94 -23.81
CA SER A 662 -49.79 -16.18 -23.79
C SER A 662 -50.29 -17.22 -22.76
N ARG A 663 -50.88 -16.70 -21.68
CA ARG A 663 -52.29 -17.01 -21.32
C ARG A 663 -52.75 -16.22 -20.08
N THR A 664 -53.79 -15.45 -20.33
CA THR A 664 -54.95 -15.11 -19.49
C THR A 664 -54.79 -14.63 -18.05
N ARG A 665 -55.25 -13.39 -17.90
CA ARG A 665 -55.70 -12.68 -16.73
C ARG A 665 -56.68 -13.53 -15.90
N GLN A 666 -56.36 -13.80 -14.62
CA GLN A 666 -57.30 -14.22 -13.61
C GLN A 666 -57.01 -13.46 -12.29
N GLU A 667 -58.08 -13.03 -11.68
CA GLU A 667 -58.12 -12.17 -10.51
C GLU A 667 -57.43 -12.76 -9.30
N VAL A 668 -56.66 -11.93 -8.59
CA VAL A 668 -55.96 -12.32 -7.36
C VAL A 668 -56.86 -11.96 -6.17
N ILE A 669 -57.35 -12.97 -5.49
CA ILE A 669 -57.98 -12.90 -4.16
C ILE A 669 -56.83 -12.80 -3.13
N ALA A 670 -56.82 -11.74 -2.34
CA ALA A 670 -55.87 -11.54 -1.26
C ALA A 670 -56.10 -12.54 -0.10
N PRO A 671 -55.04 -13.17 0.43
CA PRO A 671 -55.19 -14.01 1.61
C PRO A 671 -55.22 -13.15 2.88
N THR A 672 -56.23 -13.35 3.68
CA THR A 672 -56.41 -12.84 5.03
C THR A 672 -55.35 -13.41 5.98
N VAL A 673 -54.65 -12.52 6.69
CA VAL A 673 -53.67 -12.85 7.72
C VAL A 673 -54.37 -13.19 9.03
N PRO A 674 -54.05 -14.33 9.72
CA PRO A 674 -54.57 -14.59 11.05
C PRO A 674 -53.84 -13.72 12.09
N ARG A 675 -54.61 -12.93 12.84
CA ARG A 675 -54.18 -12.30 14.06
C ARG A 675 -54.00 -13.36 15.14
N ASN A 676 -52.75 -13.69 15.49
CA ASN A 676 -52.33 -14.15 16.82
C ASN A 676 -50.82 -14.42 16.83
N LEU A 677 -50.01 -13.38 17.01
CA LEU A 677 -48.62 -13.52 17.39
C LEU A 677 -48.46 -12.93 18.78
N LYS A 678 -48.29 -13.77 19.78
CA LYS A 678 -47.83 -13.39 21.12
C LYS A 678 -46.36 -13.01 21.05
N ARG A 679 -46.06 -11.82 21.54
CA ARG A 679 -44.69 -11.29 21.72
C ARG A 679 -43.95 -12.17 22.71
N VAL A 680 -42.90 -12.88 22.26
CA VAL A 680 -41.97 -13.61 23.14
C VAL A 680 -40.85 -12.65 23.53
N THR A 681 -40.80 -12.29 24.77
CA THR A 681 -39.65 -11.60 25.39
C THR A 681 -38.48 -12.57 25.48
N PRO A 682 -37.24 -12.19 25.08
CA PRO A 682 -36.10 -13.07 25.29
C PRO A 682 -35.73 -13.07 26.78
N SER A 683 -35.84 -14.23 27.41
CA SER A 683 -35.24 -14.46 28.72
C SER A 683 -33.72 -14.55 28.52
N MET A 684 -32.97 -13.78 29.29
CA MET A 684 -31.51 -13.94 29.43
C MET A 684 -31.24 -15.35 29.98
N GLY A 685 -30.91 -16.26 29.06
CA GLY A 685 -30.25 -17.52 29.40
C GLY A 685 -28.74 -17.27 29.33
N THR A 686 -28.11 -17.40 30.49
CA THR A 686 -26.65 -17.50 30.60
C THR A 686 -26.14 -18.57 29.67
N VAL A 687 -25.46 -18.15 28.61
CA VAL A 687 -24.68 -19.05 27.79
C VAL A 687 -23.40 -19.36 28.56
N SER A 688 -23.40 -20.51 29.20
CA SER A 688 -22.17 -21.11 29.68
C SER A 688 -21.30 -21.41 28.48
N SER A 689 -20.16 -20.76 28.40
CA SER A 689 -19.07 -21.12 27.51
C SER A 689 -18.55 -22.49 27.89
N SER A 690 -19.06 -23.51 27.26
CA SER A 690 -18.40 -24.82 27.27
C SER A 690 -17.15 -24.71 26.39
N PRO A 691 -15.97 -25.15 26.85
CA PRO A 691 -14.83 -25.27 25.97
C PRO A 691 -15.18 -26.30 24.89
N ALA A 692 -14.84 -26.00 23.65
CA ALA A 692 -15.00 -26.89 22.51
C ALA A 692 -14.38 -28.25 22.86
N GLY A 693 -15.24 -29.20 23.13
CA GLY A 693 -14.83 -30.55 23.46
C GLY A 693 -14.06 -31.15 22.28
N THR A 694 -12.89 -31.65 22.57
CA THR A 694 -12.12 -32.55 21.74
C THR A 694 -12.96 -33.81 21.51
N VAL A 695 -13.79 -33.80 20.49
CA VAL A 695 -14.40 -35.04 19.97
C VAL A 695 -13.28 -35.66 19.15
N GLY A 696 -12.72 -36.76 19.60
CA GLY A 696 -11.82 -37.60 18.82
C GLY A 696 -12.52 -38.03 17.54
N ASN A 697 -12.34 -37.28 16.49
CA ASN A 697 -12.80 -37.64 15.15
C ASN A 697 -12.00 -38.83 14.70
N ILE A 698 -12.59 -40.01 14.69
CA ILE A 698 -12.05 -41.22 14.04
C ILE A 698 -12.15 -40.96 12.53
N VAL A 699 -11.05 -40.49 11.97
CA VAL A 699 -10.93 -40.29 10.52
C VAL A 699 -10.53 -41.58 9.87
N GLN A 700 -11.16 -41.94 8.75
CA GLN A 700 -10.88 -43.16 8.00
C GLN A 700 -10.26 -42.83 6.64
N GLN A 701 -9.44 -43.73 6.13
CA GLN A 701 -8.88 -43.65 4.80
C GLN A 701 -10.00 -43.49 3.73
N GLY A 702 -9.84 -42.59 2.78
CA GLY A 702 -10.79 -42.26 1.72
C GLY A 702 -11.83 -41.20 2.11
N GLN A 703 -11.86 -40.75 3.36
CA GLN A 703 -12.77 -39.64 3.75
C GLN A 703 -12.31 -38.31 3.22
N LEU A 704 -13.30 -37.49 2.82
CA LEU A 704 -13.07 -36.08 2.46
C LEU A 704 -13.19 -35.24 3.73
N ILE A 705 -12.18 -34.41 3.94
CA ILE A 705 -12.14 -33.45 5.05
C ILE A 705 -11.97 -32.03 4.54
N GLU A 706 -12.46 -31.08 5.30
CA GLU A 706 -12.24 -29.65 5.13
C GLU A 706 -11.36 -29.17 6.30
N HIS A 707 -10.12 -28.84 6.00
CA HIS A 707 -9.16 -28.34 6.98
C HIS A 707 -9.14 -26.79 6.95
N GLU A 708 -9.15 -26.17 8.12
CA GLU A 708 -9.23 -24.70 8.24
C GLU A 708 -8.11 -23.97 7.48
N ARG A 709 -6.94 -24.58 7.36
CA ARG A 709 -5.74 -23.96 6.77
C ARG A 709 -5.45 -24.45 5.35
N PHE A 710 -5.65 -25.72 5.06
CA PHE A 710 -5.24 -26.36 3.80
C PHE A 710 -6.40 -26.62 2.85
N GLY A 711 -7.63 -26.34 3.29
CA GLY A 711 -8.83 -26.52 2.48
C GLY A 711 -9.27 -27.99 2.36
N LEU A 712 -9.86 -28.32 1.21
CA LEU A 712 -10.37 -29.68 0.95
C LEU A 712 -9.24 -30.66 0.68
N GLY A 713 -9.32 -31.82 1.36
CA GLY A 713 -8.36 -32.90 1.21
C GLY A 713 -8.99 -34.27 1.39
N GLU A 714 -8.35 -35.30 0.84
CA GLU A 714 -8.71 -36.71 0.97
C GLU A 714 -7.72 -37.41 1.88
N VAL A 715 -8.22 -38.16 2.84
CA VAL A 715 -7.40 -38.94 3.76
C VAL A 715 -6.81 -40.14 3.05
N MET A 716 -5.51 -40.11 2.80
CA MET A 716 -4.78 -41.16 2.09
C MET A 716 -4.39 -42.32 3.02
N LYS A 717 -4.05 -42.04 4.27
CA LYS A 717 -3.58 -43.03 5.25
C LYS A 717 -3.76 -42.50 6.66
N VAL A 718 -4.11 -43.39 7.59
CA VAL A 718 -4.11 -43.09 9.04
C VAL A 718 -3.17 -44.05 9.74
N GLU A 719 -2.28 -43.55 10.59
CA GLU A 719 -1.25 -44.30 11.34
C GLU A 719 -1.33 -43.97 12.83
N GLY A 720 -1.15 -44.97 13.66
CA GLY A 720 -1.19 -44.80 15.13
C GLY A 720 -2.62 -44.84 15.69
N GLU A 721 -2.73 -44.89 17.02
CA GLU A 721 -3.99 -44.91 17.75
C GLU A 721 -4.02 -43.83 18.86
N GLY A 722 -5.22 -43.35 19.18
CA GLY A 722 -5.42 -42.38 20.26
C GLY A 722 -4.77 -40.99 19.96
N ASP A 723 -4.16 -40.42 20.98
CA ASP A 723 -3.57 -39.05 20.93
C ASP A 723 -2.39 -38.89 19.94
N ASN A 724 -1.78 -40.03 19.51
CA ASN A 724 -0.66 -40.04 18.55
C ASN A 724 -1.07 -40.43 17.13
N ALA A 725 -2.38 -40.53 16.86
CA ALA A 725 -2.87 -40.86 15.53
C ALA A 725 -2.51 -39.76 14.53
N LYS A 726 -1.87 -40.14 13.43
CA LYS A 726 -1.49 -39.26 12.30
C LYS A 726 -2.25 -39.63 11.05
N ALA A 727 -2.74 -38.66 10.32
CA ALA A 727 -3.34 -38.86 9.02
C ALA A 727 -2.49 -38.20 7.92
N THR A 728 -2.18 -38.96 6.87
CA THR A 728 -1.66 -38.40 5.64
C THR A 728 -2.82 -38.01 4.76
N ILE A 729 -2.94 -36.72 4.47
CA ILE A 729 -4.06 -36.14 3.76
C ILE A 729 -3.53 -35.47 2.50
N ARG A 730 -4.15 -35.77 1.37
CA ARG A 730 -3.88 -35.14 0.08
C ARG A 730 -4.79 -33.96 -0.11
N PHE A 731 -4.28 -32.77 0.10
CA PHE A 731 -5.03 -31.53 -0.13
C PHE A 731 -4.97 -31.12 -1.59
N LYS A 732 -6.06 -30.54 -2.09
CA LYS A 732 -6.22 -30.14 -3.49
C LYS A 732 -5.14 -29.11 -3.94
N ASN A 733 -4.80 -28.17 -3.10
CA ASN A 733 -3.88 -27.06 -3.42
C ASN A 733 -2.54 -27.17 -2.68
N ALA A 734 -2.51 -27.74 -1.47
CA ALA A 734 -1.31 -27.81 -0.61
C ALA A 734 -0.52 -29.14 -0.71
N GLY A 735 -0.99 -30.11 -1.53
CA GLY A 735 -0.36 -31.41 -1.71
C GLY A 735 -0.53 -32.33 -0.50
N ASP A 736 0.34 -33.39 -0.40
CA ASP A 736 0.26 -34.36 0.68
C ASP A 736 0.83 -33.76 1.99
N LYS A 737 0.06 -33.84 3.08
CA LYS A 737 0.45 -33.40 4.43
C LYS A 737 0.19 -34.51 5.43
N GLN A 738 1.12 -34.69 6.37
CA GLN A 738 0.92 -35.59 7.50
C GLN A 738 0.55 -34.75 8.73
N LEU A 739 -0.66 -34.96 9.28
CA LEU A 739 -1.22 -34.18 10.39
C LEU A 739 -1.46 -35.05 11.60
N LEU A 740 -1.13 -34.55 12.79
CA LEU A 740 -1.47 -35.19 14.06
C LEU A 740 -2.94 -34.88 14.39
N LEU A 741 -3.80 -35.89 14.40
CA LEU A 741 -5.27 -35.74 14.51
C LEU A 741 -5.73 -34.99 15.78
N ARG A 742 -4.96 -35.06 16.86
CA ARG A 742 -5.22 -34.36 18.12
C ARG A 742 -5.21 -32.82 17.96
N PHE A 743 -4.38 -32.29 17.07
CA PHE A 743 -4.21 -30.85 16.90
C PHE A 743 -4.78 -30.33 15.58
N ALA A 744 -5.06 -31.22 14.63
CA ALA A 744 -5.56 -30.85 13.33
C ALA A 744 -7.02 -30.38 13.42
N ARG A 745 -7.27 -29.15 12.95
CA ARG A 745 -8.60 -28.50 12.94
C ARG A 745 -9.27 -28.75 11.61
N PHE A 746 -10.10 -29.79 11.53
CA PHE A 746 -10.81 -30.14 10.32
C PHE A 746 -12.23 -30.60 10.61
N LYS A 747 -13.05 -30.57 9.56
CA LYS A 747 -14.39 -31.11 9.54
C LYS A 747 -14.47 -32.22 8.50
N VAL A 748 -15.02 -33.38 8.88
CA VAL A 748 -15.31 -34.46 7.93
C VAL A 748 -16.54 -34.09 7.11
N ILE A 749 -16.44 -34.18 5.78
CA ILE A 749 -17.51 -33.78 4.87
C ILE A 749 -18.22 -35.00 4.29
N GLY A 750 -17.54 -36.13 4.17
CA GLY A 750 -18.11 -37.37 3.59
C GLY A 750 -17.24 -38.61 3.80
#